data_8c95681e0744efa96e3261158633fa92
#
_entry.id   8c95681e0744efa96e3261158633fa92
#
_cell.length_a   1.000
_cell.length_b   1.000
_cell.length_c   1.000
_cell.angle_alpha   90.00
_cell.angle_beta   90.00
_cell.angle_gamma   90.00
#
_symmetry.space_group_name_H-M   'P 1'
#
loop_
_entity.id
_entity.type
_entity.pdbx_description
1 polymer ?
#
loop_
_entity_poly.entity_id
_entity_poly.type
_entity_poly.pdbx_seq_one_letter_code
_entity_poly.pdbx_strand_id
1 'polypeptide(L)'
;VCVVNDKQIDKWLCSDCVEELAPSNFLSGTVFNAKEFLDGLLKPKAREEQIMNRFTERAKGILEDAMRFALDKGHDHVGTEHILLALLNVENCFAKKILEKLGIDNQAVIKELESWMEPAGSTELMISYTPRAKRALELAGEAAAAFKLHYVGSEHLLLGLLREGEGVAAQVLRRFNVTAEQVMKVIKAVYDNQPLTDGNYNAGDSDVETKSNVLEMLSEFGRNLNQLASDGKIDPVVGREKEVERIIQILCRRTKNNPVLIGESGVGKTAIAEGLAQRIVDGNVPEILREKIVFSLEIGYLVAGTKYRGEFEERLKELLEAVKENKNIILFIDELHTIIGAGAAEGAIDAANIIKPALARGEMQAIGATTLNEYRKNIEKDAALERRFQPIVVGAPDVNDSIEILKGLRDKYEAFHRIQITDEAIMAAVRLSDRYITDRNLPDKAIDLMDEACSRVRLQSYKISLPQREIEQQLEKVRIEKESAITQQMYERAAELRDAERKLQEQLDGERQSQRSGSSSKLTVSEEDVAEVVASWTNIPLRKLTEGESKRLIHLEEALHERVVGQNAAVDAVAKAIRRARAGFKDKNRPVGSFLFLGPTGVGKTELAKALAENLFGDERALIRFDMSEYMEKHTTSRLVGAPPGYVGYEEGGQLTDVVRRRPYSVILLDEIEKAHPDVFNLLLQIMEDGRLTDGQGRTVDFKNAVIIMTSNAGARALLDSKPLGFATGEKQVN
;
A
#
# COMPACT_ATOMS: atom_id res chain seq x y z
N VAL A 1 36.01 32.69 -0.82
CA VAL A 1 36.01 31.91 -2.05
C VAL A 1 36.13 30.45 -1.63
N CYS A 2 35.10 29.66 -1.83
CA CYS A 2 35.13 28.22 -1.60
C CYS A 2 34.93 27.50 -2.93
N VAL A 3 35.70 26.44 -3.18
CA VAL A 3 35.52 25.56 -4.34
C VAL A 3 34.88 24.25 -3.84
N VAL A 4 33.67 23.93 -4.33
CA VAL A 4 32.94 22.68 -4.01
C VAL A 4 32.56 22.04 -5.33
N ASN A 5 32.98 20.80 -5.57
CA ASN A 5 32.75 20.05 -6.80
C ASN A 5 33.11 20.85 -8.06
N ASP A 6 34.33 21.44 -8.09
CA ASP A 6 34.84 22.25 -9.20
C ASP A 6 34.06 23.53 -9.55
N LYS A 7 33.13 23.96 -8.70
CA LYS A 7 32.45 25.25 -8.85
C LYS A 7 32.91 26.24 -7.79
N GLN A 8 33.39 27.40 -8.24
CA GLN A 8 33.77 28.51 -7.40
C GLN A 8 32.51 29.24 -6.93
N ILE A 9 32.29 29.33 -5.61
CA ILE A 9 31.19 30.04 -5.01
C ILE A 9 31.69 31.24 -4.26
N ASP A 10 31.40 32.44 -4.73
CA ASP A 10 31.74 33.72 -4.09
C ASP A 10 30.51 34.21 -3.31
N LYS A 11 30.50 34.02 -1.99
CA LYS A 11 29.53 34.66 -1.09
C LYS A 11 30.25 35.50 -0.05
N TRP A 12 29.77 36.72 0.14
CA TRP A 12 30.19 37.63 1.20
C TRP A 12 29.24 37.45 2.40
N LEU A 13 29.84 37.16 3.58
CA LEU A 13 29.15 37.09 4.86
C LEU A 13 29.57 38.28 5.69
N CYS A 14 28.65 38.95 6.40
CA CYS A 14 29.00 39.98 7.36
C CYS A 14 29.58 39.35 8.64
N SER A 15 30.28 40.16 9.46
CA SER A 15 30.91 39.72 10.71
C SER A 15 29.93 38.99 11.64
N ASP A 16 28.69 39.48 11.76
CA ASP A 16 27.67 38.92 12.63
C ASP A 16 27.18 37.56 12.14
N CYS A 17 27.10 37.35 10.82
CA CYS A 17 26.73 36.04 10.24
C CYS A 17 27.92 35.02 10.38
N VAL A 18 29.13 35.46 10.46
CA VAL A 18 30.28 34.59 10.71
C VAL A 18 30.37 34.18 12.17
N GLU A 19 30.05 35.07 13.12
CA GLU A 19 29.99 34.74 14.55
C GLU A 19 28.81 33.81 14.90
N GLU A 20 27.65 33.94 14.23
CA GLU A 20 26.49 33.07 14.44
C GLU A 20 26.67 31.68 13.83
N LEU A 21 27.46 31.52 12.77
CA LEU A 21 27.62 30.25 12.03
C LEU A 21 28.96 29.53 12.37
N ALA A 22 29.91 30.18 13.03
CA ALA A 22 31.16 29.57 13.43
C ALA A 22 31.01 28.89 14.80
N PRO A 23 31.22 27.55 14.91
CA PRO A 23 31.30 26.92 16.22
C PRO A 23 32.44 27.49 17.02
N SER A 24 32.26 27.64 18.33
CA SER A 24 33.22 28.25 19.28
C SER A 24 34.65 27.68 19.28
N ASN A 25 34.92 26.65 18.47
CA ASN A 25 36.21 25.98 18.34
C ASN A 25 36.96 26.29 17.03
N PHE A 26 36.53 27.29 16.27
CA PHE A 26 37.13 27.63 14.98
C PHE A 26 38.62 28.08 15.08
N LEU A 27 39.08 28.47 16.26
CA LEU A 27 40.47 28.95 16.51
C LEU A 27 41.43 27.85 16.96
N SER A 28 41.02 26.60 17.10
CA SER A 28 41.87 25.53 17.67
C SER A 28 42.27 24.42 16.69
N GLY A 29 42.56 24.73 15.43
CA GLY A 29 43.39 23.88 14.53
C GLY A 29 42.93 22.48 14.21
N THR A 30 41.65 22.15 14.40
CA THR A 30 41.06 20.85 14.00
C THR A 30 40.47 20.93 12.59
N VAL A 31 40.59 19.83 11.86
CA VAL A 31 40.18 19.67 10.45
C VAL A 31 38.76 20.17 10.18
N PHE A 32 38.64 21.22 9.36
CA PHE A 32 37.39 21.82 8.94
C PHE A 32 36.61 20.88 8.00
N ASN A 33 35.42 20.44 8.38
CA ASN A 33 34.54 19.67 7.52
C ASN A 33 33.65 20.62 6.72
N ALA A 34 34.09 20.96 5.51
CA ALA A 34 33.37 21.87 4.60
C ALA A 34 31.95 21.42 4.29
N LYS A 35 31.65 20.11 4.38
CA LYS A 35 30.35 19.56 4.10
C LYS A 35 29.34 19.86 5.22
N GLU A 36 29.73 19.74 6.49
CA GLU A 36 28.89 20.11 7.64
C GLU A 36 28.61 21.61 7.72
N PHE A 37 29.60 22.43 7.32
CA PHE A 37 29.43 23.88 7.26
C PHE A 37 28.46 24.31 6.15
N LEU A 38 28.55 23.67 4.97
CA LEU A 38 27.64 23.93 3.85
C LEU A 38 26.20 23.40 4.12
N ASP A 39 26.08 22.27 4.78
CA ASP A 39 24.76 21.75 5.22
C ASP A 39 24.11 22.68 6.25
N GLY A 40 24.90 23.35 7.09
CA GLY A 40 24.41 24.37 8.02
C GLY A 40 23.98 25.68 7.34
N LEU A 41 24.67 26.06 6.23
CA LEU A 41 24.33 27.23 5.42
C LEU A 41 23.12 27.05 4.50
N LEU A 42 22.86 25.80 4.07
CA LEU A 42 21.77 25.44 3.17
C LEU A 42 20.46 25.05 3.90
N LYS A 43 20.54 24.78 5.22
CA LYS A 43 19.34 24.54 6.03
C LYS A 43 18.70 25.88 6.41
N PRO A 44 17.38 26.07 6.15
CA PRO A 44 16.64 27.18 6.72
C PRO A 44 16.79 27.16 8.25
N LYS A 45 16.91 28.34 8.87
CA LYS A 45 17.06 28.45 10.33
C LYS A 45 15.94 27.65 11.00
N ALA A 46 16.26 26.85 12.01
CA ALA A 46 15.31 25.99 12.74
C ALA A 46 14.02 26.71 13.21
N ARG A 47 14.06 28.02 13.33
CA ARG A 47 12.93 28.87 13.65
C ARG A 47 11.97 29.09 12.47
N GLU A 48 12.50 29.17 11.23
CA GLU A 48 11.67 29.28 10.01
C GLU A 48 10.97 27.95 9.69
N GLU A 49 11.63 26.81 9.88
CA GLU A 49 10.99 25.47 9.76
C GLU A 49 9.89 25.25 10.81
N GLN A 50 10.09 25.69 12.04
CA GLN A 50 9.06 25.60 13.09
C GLN A 50 7.83 26.46 12.80
N ILE A 51 8.02 27.64 12.17
CA ILE A 51 6.91 28.50 11.76
C ILE A 51 6.17 27.86 10.57
N MET A 52 6.90 27.38 9.56
CA MET A 52 6.32 26.78 8.35
C MET A 52 5.55 25.50 8.62
N ASN A 53 5.94 24.70 9.63
CA ASN A 53 5.21 23.50 10.04
C ASN A 53 3.84 23.78 10.67
N ARG A 54 3.55 25.03 11.03
CA ARG A 54 2.24 25.45 11.55
C ARG A 54 1.26 25.92 10.49
N PHE A 55 1.70 26.10 9.23
CA PHE A 55 0.83 26.52 8.14
C PHE A 55 0.00 25.34 7.62
N THR A 56 -1.28 25.58 7.38
CA THR A 56 -2.15 24.60 6.71
C THR A 56 -1.64 24.34 5.28
N GLU A 57 -1.95 23.19 4.70
CA GLU A 57 -1.53 22.86 3.33
C GLU A 57 -2.00 23.92 2.31
N ARG A 58 -3.19 24.50 2.52
CA ARG A 58 -3.66 25.65 1.73
C ARG A 58 -2.78 26.88 1.88
N ALA A 59 -2.40 27.19 3.11
CA ALA A 59 -1.54 28.36 3.36
C ALA A 59 -0.15 28.16 2.77
N LYS A 60 0.39 26.94 2.79
CA LYS A 60 1.64 26.56 2.09
C LYS A 60 1.50 26.72 0.58
N GLY A 61 0.41 26.20 0.00
CA GLY A 61 0.12 26.36 -1.43
C GLY A 61 0.05 27.82 -1.87
N ILE A 62 -0.56 28.70 -1.05
CA ILE A 62 -0.59 30.16 -1.28
C ILE A 62 0.84 30.73 -1.29
N LEU A 63 1.71 30.28 -0.39
CA LEU A 63 3.10 30.74 -0.35
C LEU A 63 3.92 30.23 -1.55
N GLU A 64 3.66 29.02 -2.02
CA GLU A 64 4.24 28.49 -3.26
C GLU A 64 3.77 29.26 -4.50
N ASP A 65 2.49 29.57 -4.58
CA ASP A 65 1.94 30.40 -5.66
C ASP A 65 2.51 31.83 -5.61
N ALA A 66 2.72 32.40 -4.41
CA ALA A 66 3.37 33.70 -4.25
C ALA A 66 4.81 33.69 -4.79
N MET A 67 5.55 32.59 -4.58
CA MET A 67 6.88 32.40 -5.16
C MET A 67 6.82 32.32 -6.68
N ARG A 68 5.84 31.61 -7.22
CA ARG A 68 5.62 31.49 -8.65
C ARG A 68 5.28 32.82 -9.30
N PHE A 69 4.40 33.62 -8.68
CA PHE A 69 4.06 34.98 -9.16
C PHE A 69 5.26 35.92 -9.14
N ALA A 70 6.15 35.81 -8.13
CA ALA A 70 7.37 36.59 -8.10
C ALA A 70 8.30 36.23 -9.26
N LEU A 71 8.45 34.92 -9.56
CA LEU A 71 9.22 34.42 -10.71
C LEU A 71 8.66 34.92 -12.04
N ASP A 72 7.36 34.81 -12.24
CA ASP A 72 6.68 35.18 -13.49
C ASP A 72 6.83 36.68 -13.80
N LYS A 73 6.94 37.51 -12.75
CA LYS A 73 7.18 38.98 -12.87
C LYS A 73 8.67 39.35 -12.93
N GLY A 74 9.58 38.33 -12.80
CA GLY A 74 11.04 38.55 -12.83
C GLY A 74 11.59 39.20 -11.56
N HIS A 75 10.93 39.02 -10.42
CA HIS A 75 11.38 39.54 -9.14
C HIS A 75 12.30 38.51 -8.47
N ASP A 76 13.35 38.98 -7.79
CA ASP A 76 14.32 38.14 -7.05
C ASP A 76 13.89 37.84 -5.60
N HIS A 77 12.81 38.50 -5.12
CA HIS A 77 12.28 38.33 -3.76
C HIS A 77 10.76 38.22 -3.75
N VAL A 78 10.23 37.42 -2.79
CA VAL A 78 8.80 37.36 -2.51
C VAL A 78 8.44 38.48 -1.52
N GLY A 79 7.71 39.47 -1.98
CA GLY A 79 7.17 40.57 -1.16
C GLY A 79 5.76 40.28 -0.64
N THR A 80 5.23 41.18 0.18
CA THR A 80 3.88 41.12 0.72
C THR A 80 2.81 41.16 -0.37
N GLU A 81 3.09 41.86 -1.48
CA GLU A 81 2.22 41.97 -2.68
C GLU A 81 2.01 40.60 -3.34
N HIS A 82 3.05 39.80 -3.46
CA HIS A 82 2.95 38.45 -4.05
C HIS A 82 2.09 37.54 -3.19
N ILE A 83 2.25 37.62 -1.86
CA ILE A 83 1.44 36.82 -0.91
C ILE A 83 -0.04 37.24 -1.00
N LEU A 84 -0.35 38.56 -1.07
CA LEU A 84 -1.73 39.02 -1.19
C LEU A 84 -2.31 38.61 -2.55
N LEU A 85 -1.54 38.72 -3.64
CA LEU A 85 -1.99 38.31 -4.97
C LEU A 85 -2.32 36.80 -5.02
N ALA A 86 -1.46 35.95 -4.43
CA ALA A 86 -1.72 34.54 -4.33
C ALA A 86 -2.97 34.23 -3.50
N LEU A 87 -3.15 34.90 -2.36
CA LEU A 87 -4.34 34.81 -1.51
C LEU A 87 -5.64 35.10 -2.27
N LEU A 88 -5.63 36.08 -3.16
CA LEU A 88 -6.82 36.50 -3.91
C LEU A 88 -7.10 35.65 -5.14
N ASN A 89 -6.09 34.96 -5.69
CA ASN A 89 -6.25 34.09 -6.86
C ASN A 89 -6.70 32.66 -6.52
N VAL A 90 -6.52 32.21 -5.28
CA VAL A 90 -6.97 30.86 -4.87
C VAL A 90 -8.50 30.84 -4.77
N GLU A 91 -9.14 29.88 -5.45
CA GLU A 91 -10.57 29.62 -5.32
C GLU A 91 -10.88 29.07 -3.91
N ASN A 92 -12.01 29.49 -3.34
CA ASN A 92 -12.46 29.12 -1.99
C ASN A 92 -11.49 29.46 -0.84
N CYS A 93 -10.72 30.54 -0.96
CA CYS A 93 -9.86 31.03 0.09
C CYS A 93 -10.68 31.82 1.15
N PHE A 94 -10.47 31.47 2.44
CA PHE A 94 -11.22 32.12 3.53
C PHE A 94 -10.92 33.62 3.63
N ALA A 95 -9.67 34.02 3.41
CA ALA A 95 -9.30 35.46 3.32
C ALA A 95 -10.08 36.19 2.24
N LYS A 96 -10.32 35.57 1.08
CA LYS A 96 -11.13 36.16 -0.01
C LYS A 96 -12.58 36.36 0.42
N LYS A 97 -13.18 35.38 1.11
CA LYS A 97 -14.54 35.47 1.67
C LYS A 97 -14.67 36.60 2.73
N ILE A 98 -13.61 36.80 3.53
CA ILE A 98 -13.58 37.92 4.51
C ILE A 98 -13.63 39.25 3.81
N LEU A 99 -12.86 39.45 2.75
CA LEU A 99 -12.87 40.69 1.98
C LEU A 99 -14.22 40.91 1.29
N GLU A 100 -14.82 39.85 0.74
CA GLU A 100 -16.18 39.90 0.17
C GLU A 100 -17.25 40.29 1.21
N LYS A 101 -17.17 39.72 2.43
CA LYS A 101 -18.07 40.09 3.54
C LYS A 101 -17.90 41.59 3.99
N LEU A 102 -16.71 42.14 3.79
CA LEU A 102 -16.45 43.57 4.02
C LEU A 102 -16.86 44.44 2.84
N GLY A 103 -17.49 43.86 1.80
CA GLY A 103 -17.96 44.56 0.61
C GLY A 103 -16.87 44.97 -0.36
N ILE A 104 -15.72 44.30 -0.33
CA ILE A 104 -14.57 44.62 -1.19
C ILE A 104 -14.61 43.73 -2.45
N ASP A 105 -14.49 44.37 -3.60
CA ASP A 105 -14.31 43.65 -4.86
C ASP A 105 -12.89 43.17 -5.00
N ASN A 106 -12.69 41.84 -4.89
CA ASN A 106 -11.40 41.19 -5.01
C ASN A 106 -10.70 41.48 -6.35
N GLN A 107 -11.44 41.62 -7.43
CA GLN A 107 -10.92 41.97 -8.76
C GLN A 107 -10.32 43.38 -8.81
N ALA A 108 -10.94 44.32 -8.09
CA ALA A 108 -10.42 45.69 -7.98
C ALA A 108 -9.11 45.71 -7.19
N VAL A 109 -9.01 44.92 -6.12
CA VAL A 109 -7.76 44.78 -5.33
C VAL A 109 -6.64 44.18 -6.16
N ILE A 110 -6.92 43.13 -6.95
CA ILE A 110 -5.92 42.49 -7.85
C ILE A 110 -5.40 43.53 -8.87
N LYS A 111 -6.27 44.26 -9.54
CA LYS A 111 -5.86 45.29 -10.51
C LYS A 111 -4.99 46.38 -9.89
N GLU A 112 -5.33 46.82 -8.69
CA GLU A 112 -4.53 47.83 -7.97
C GLU A 112 -3.16 47.22 -7.59
N LEU A 113 -3.09 45.97 -7.09
CA LEU A 113 -1.83 45.27 -6.80
C LEU A 113 -0.94 45.14 -8.03
N GLU A 114 -1.51 44.75 -9.16
CA GLU A 114 -0.77 44.63 -10.42
C GLU A 114 -0.19 45.96 -10.90
N SER A 115 -0.86 47.08 -10.62
CA SER A 115 -0.38 48.42 -10.98
C SER A 115 0.85 48.84 -10.14
N TRP A 116 1.07 48.22 -8.98
CA TRP A 116 2.20 48.51 -8.09
C TRP A 116 3.38 47.57 -8.32
N MET A 117 3.18 46.49 -9.09
CA MET A 117 4.20 45.46 -9.40
C MET A 117 4.83 45.80 -10.76
N GLU A 118 5.95 46.53 -10.74
CA GLU A 118 6.72 46.81 -11.95
C GLU A 118 7.51 45.51 -12.35
N PRO A 119 7.51 45.13 -13.63
CA PRO A 119 8.30 43.97 -14.06
C PRO A 119 9.80 44.24 -13.89
N ALA A 120 10.48 43.39 -13.15
CA ALA A 120 11.93 43.44 -12.94
C ALA A 120 12.61 42.39 -13.82
N GLY A 121 13.76 42.72 -14.38
CA GLY A 121 14.50 41.87 -15.32
C GLY A 121 15.54 40.94 -14.64
N SER A 122 15.28 40.41 -13.48
CA SER A 122 16.21 39.53 -12.76
C SER A 122 16.14 38.07 -13.27
N THR A 123 17.31 37.48 -13.52
CA THR A 123 17.48 36.07 -13.93
C THR A 123 18.03 35.17 -12.81
N GLU A 124 18.00 35.61 -11.55
CA GLU A 124 18.51 34.81 -10.44
C GLU A 124 17.53 33.73 -9.98
N LEU A 125 18.02 32.50 -9.85
CA LEU A 125 17.25 31.28 -9.55
C LEU A 125 16.96 31.05 -8.04
N MET A 126 17.31 31.96 -7.15
CA MET A 126 17.08 31.82 -5.70
C MET A 126 16.19 32.95 -5.19
N ILE A 127 14.94 32.60 -4.93
CA ILE A 127 13.97 33.53 -4.37
C ILE A 127 13.94 33.42 -2.85
N SER A 128 14.09 34.57 -2.16
CA SER A 128 13.93 34.66 -0.71
C SER A 128 12.79 35.61 -0.35
N TYR A 129 12.19 35.44 0.82
CA TYR A 129 11.19 36.38 1.31
C TYR A 129 11.84 37.71 1.72
N THR A 130 11.18 38.82 1.39
CA THR A 130 11.60 40.12 1.90
C THR A 130 11.47 40.17 3.44
N PRO A 131 12.25 41.02 4.14
CA PRO A 131 12.12 41.16 5.59
C PRO A 131 10.70 41.47 6.06
N ARG A 132 9.94 42.27 5.27
CA ARG A 132 8.54 42.58 5.55
C ARG A 132 7.63 41.36 5.34
N ALA A 133 7.85 40.60 4.29
CA ALA A 133 7.10 39.33 4.07
C ALA A 133 7.33 38.35 5.23
N LYS A 134 8.59 38.17 5.68
CA LYS A 134 8.90 37.35 6.86
C LYS A 134 8.20 37.86 8.10
N ARG A 135 8.19 39.16 8.34
CA ARG A 135 7.49 39.75 9.48
C ARG A 135 5.99 39.54 9.42
N ALA A 136 5.39 39.61 8.24
CA ALA A 136 3.96 39.31 8.04
C ALA A 136 3.62 37.86 8.35
N LEU A 137 4.50 36.88 8.00
CA LEU A 137 4.35 35.46 8.33
C LEU A 137 4.46 35.20 9.84
N GLU A 138 5.40 35.88 10.53
CA GLU A 138 5.48 35.81 12.01
C GLU A 138 4.21 36.35 12.67
N LEU A 139 3.74 37.52 12.22
CA LEU A 139 2.50 38.14 12.73
C LEU A 139 1.24 37.29 12.44
N ALA A 140 1.24 36.53 11.34
CA ALA A 140 0.19 35.55 11.06
C ALA A 140 0.21 34.40 12.09
N GLY A 141 1.41 33.93 12.49
CA GLY A 141 1.56 32.95 13.55
C GLY A 141 1.12 33.46 14.92
N GLU A 142 1.45 34.74 15.26
CA GLU A 142 0.98 35.41 16.47
C GLU A 142 -0.55 35.61 16.46
N ALA A 143 -1.13 35.89 15.29
CA ALA A 143 -2.57 36.00 15.14
C ALA A 143 -3.26 34.67 15.41
N ALA A 144 -2.81 33.58 14.86
CA ALA A 144 -3.34 32.24 15.11
C ALA A 144 -3.26 31.87 16.61
N ALA A 145 -2.14 32.17 17.27
CA ALA A 145 -1.96 31.94 18.71
C ALA A 145 -2.93 32.79 19.54
N ALA A 146 -3.26 34.01 19.13
CA ALA A 146 -4.23 34.88 19.80
C ALA A 146 -5.66 34.30 19.76
N PHE A 147 -5.98 33.51 18.73
CA PHE A 147 -7.22 32.75 18.60
C PHE A 147 -7.13 31.35 19.25
N LYS A 148 -6.03 31.03 19.97
CA LYS A 148 -5.74 29.71 20.54
C LYS A 148 -5.67 28.57 19.52
N LEU A 149 -5.33 28.89 18.27
CA LEU A 149 -5.20 27.92 17.20
C LEU A 149 -3.74 27.48 17.05
N HIS A 150 -3.54 26.20 16.80
CA HIS A 150 -2.21 25.62 16.59
C HIS A 150 -1.74 25.66 15.12
N TYR A 151 -2.62 26.10 14.21
CA TYR A 151 -2.37 26.21 12.77
C TYR A 151 -2.57 27.62 12.24
N VAL A 152 -1.88 27.95 11.13
CA VAL A 152 -1.95 29.25 10.46
C VAL A 152 -2.68 29.06 9.13
N GLY A 153 -3.90 29.56 9.02
CA GLY A 153 -4.70 29.54 7.79
C GLY A 153 -4.56 30.82 6.96
N SER A 154 -5.29 30.87 5.84
CA SER A 154 -5.32 32.02 4.92
C SER A 154 -5.80 33.32 5.57
N GLU A 155 -6.74 33.24 6.51
CA GLU A 155 -7.26 34.36 7.30
C GLU A 155 -6.19 34.97 8.21
N HIS A 156 -5.33 34.12 8.78
CA HIS A 156 -4.23 34.57 9.60
C HIS A 156 -3.13 35.23 8.76
N LEU A 157 -2.90 34.72 7.52
CA LEU A 157 -2.02 35.38 6.56
C LEU A 157 -2.52 36.79 6.21
N LEU A 158 -3.81 36.95 5.91
CA LEU A 158 -4.41 38.26 5.64
C LEU A 158 -4.25 39.20 6.84
N LEU A 159 -4.48 38.69 8.06
CA LEU A 159 -4.32 39.50 9.27
C LEU A 159 -2.84 39.83 9.52
N GLY A 160 -1.92 38.95 9.23
CA GLY A 160 -0.47 39.17 9.32
C GLY A 160 -0.01 40.26 8.36
N LEU A 161 -0.48 40.25 7.10
CA LEU A 161 -0.21 41.27 6.11
C LEU A 161 -0.74 42.67 6.54
N LEU A 162 -1.94 42.74 7.11
CA LEU A 162 -2.52 43.98 7.62
C LEU A 162 -1.80 44.50 8.86
N ARG A 163 -1.35 43.63 9.76
CA ARG A 163 -0.63 44.02 10.99
C ARG A 163 0.79 44.49 10.74
N GLU A 164 1.46 43.95 9.70
CA GLU A 164 2.77 44.41 9.27
C GLU A 164 2.70 45.90 8.90
N GLY A 165 1.66 46.32 8.17
CA GLY A 165 1.22 47.70 8.05
C GLY A 165 2.01 48.56 7.07
N GLU A 166 3.23 48.30 6.70
CA GLU A 166 4.09 49.10 5.82
C GLU A 166 4.31 48.49 4.44
N GLY A 167 4.05 47.17 4.26
CA GLY A 167 4.19 46.47 3.00
C GLY A 167 3.16 46.93 1.96
N VAL A 168 3.45 46.61 0.69
CA VAL A 168 2.58 46.98 -0.43
C VAL A 168 1.18 46.40 -0.24
N ALA A 169 1.06 45.15 0.23
CA ALA A 169 -0.24 44.53 0.53
C ALA A 169 -1.08 45.37 1.51
N ALA A 170 -0.48 45.82 2.62
CA ALA A 170 -1.16 46.59 3.62
C ALA A 170 -1.54 47.97 3.09
N GLN A 171 -0.71 48.59 2.25
CA GLN A 171 -0.99 49.91 1.65
C GLN A 171 -2.13 49.82 0.66
N VAL A 172 -2.19 48.77 -0.17
CA VAL A 172 -3.28 48.54 -1.11
C VAL A 172 -4.59 48.27 -0.35
N LEU A 173 -4.58 47.39 0.64
CA LEU A 173 -5.77 47.08 1.45
C LEU A 173 -6.32 48.30 2.20
N ARG A 174 -5.43 49.23 2.67
CA ARG A 174 -5.84 50.50 3.28
C ARG A 174 -6.56 51.43 2.31
N ARG A 175 -6.19 51.44 1.02
CA ARG A 175 -6.94 52.24 0.01
C ARG A 175 -8.38 51.79 -0.15
N PHE A 176 -8.64 50.51 0.10
CA PHE A 176 -9.98 49.93 0.12
C PHE A 176 -10.63 49.99 1.53
N ASN A 177 -10.07 50.79 2.46
CA ASN A 177 -10.55 50.97 3.82
C ASN A 177 -10.61 49.66 4.65
N VAL A 178 -9.77 48.65 4.32
CA VAL A 178 -9.65 47.39 5.09
C VAL A 178 -8.69 47.59 6.24
N THR A 179 -9.15 47.35 7.48
CA THR A 179 -8.34 47.46 8.69
C THR A 179 -8.21 46.08 9.36
N ALA A 180 -7.09 45.87 10.09
CA ALA A 180 -6.88 44.66 10.84
C ALA A 180 -7.98 44.39 11.89
N GLU A 181 -8.58 45.46 12.44
CA GLU A 181 -9.66 45.34 13.43
C GLU A 181 -10.96 44.84 12.81
N GLN A 182 -11.29 45.28 11.58
CA GLN A 182 -12.47 44.80 10.84
C GLN A 182 -12.32 43.34 10.49
N VAL A 183 -11.16 42.95 9.95
CA VAL A 183 -10.84 41.56 9.63
C VAL A 183 -10.89 40.70 10.88
N MET A 184 -10.31 41.17 11.99
CA MET A 184 -10.33 40.45 13.27
C MET A 184 -11.75 40.26 13.81
N LYS A 185 -12.63 41.25 13.67
CA LYS A 185 -14.05 41.14 14.05
C LYS A 185 -14.77 40.06 13.23
N VAL A 186 -14.54 40.03 11.93
CA VAL A 186 -15.13 39.03 11.05
C VAL A 186 -14.61 37.62 11.39
N ILE A 187 -13.30 37.49 11.62
CA ILE A 187 -12.68 36.21 12.05
C ILE A 187 -13.30 35.78 13.38
N LYS A 188 -13.35 36.66 14.39
CA LYS A 188 -13.96 36.33 15.69
C LYS A 188 -15.42 35.91 15.58
N ALA A 189 -16.22 36.65 14.80
CA ALA A 189 -17.63 36.32 14.61
C ALA A 189 -17.82 34.92 13.97
N VAL A 190 -16.89 34.48 13.16
CA VAL A 190 -16.90 33.13 12.55
C VAL A 190 -16.46 32.08 13.56
N TYR A 191 -15.44 32.36 14.37
CA TYR A 191 -14.94 31.39 15.37
C TYR A 191 -15.82 31.32 16.65
N ASP A 192 -16.50 32.42 17.03
CA ASP A 192 -17.34 32.48 18.23
C ASP A 192 -18.81 32.07 17.96
N ASN A 193 -19.16 31.64 16.74
CA ASN A 193 -20.51 31.22 16.32
C ASN A 193 -21.64 32.17 16.74
N GLN A 194 -21.37 33.51 16.79
CA GLN A 194 -22.40 34.52 17.03
C GLN A 194 -22.94 35.06 15.69
N PRO A 195 -24.27 35.00 15.45
CA PRO A 195 -24.86 35.61 14.27
C PRO A 195 -24.68 37.15 14.33
N LEU A 196 -24.02 37.70 13.31
CA LEU A 196 -23.95 39.14 13.12
C LEU A 196 -25.38 39.66 12.83
N THR A 197 -26.01 40.25 13.83
CA THR A 197 -27.24 41.03 13.66
C THR A 197 -26.88 42.37 13.05
N ASP A 198 -27.06 42.53 11.77
CA ASP A 198 -27.58 43.71 11.11
C ASP A 198 -27.76 43.45 9.60
N GLY A 199 -29.06 43.44 9.16
CA GLY A 199 -29.43 43.56 7.77
C GLY A 199 -29.91 42.27 7.09
N ASN A 200 -31.20 41.96 7.33
CA ASN A 200 -32.13 41.31 6.41
C ASN A 200 -31.57 40.20 5.47
N TYR A 201 -31.52 38.96 5.93
CA TYR A 201 -31.47 37.80 5.06
C TYR A 201 -32.46 36.71 5.51
N ASN A 202 -33.25 36.21 4.56
CA ASN A 202 -34.29 35.21 4.71
C ASN A 202 -33.74 33.93 5.37
N ALA A 203 -34.45 33.47 6.41
CA ALA A 203 -34.27 32.17 7.03
C ALA A 203 -34.62 31.07 6.02
N GLY A 204 -33.59 30.33 5.58
CA GLY A 204 -33.74 29.20 4.66
C GLY A 204 -32.51 28.33 4.46
N ASP A 205 -31.31 28.77 4.86
CA ASP A 205 -30.06 28.12 4.44
C ASP A 205 -29.05 27.81 5.56
N SER A 206 -29.48 27.78 6.83
CA SER A 206 -28.56 27.52 7.97
C SER A 206 -28.13 26.08 8.13
N ASP A 207 -28.83 25.14 7.51
CA ASP A 207 -28.51 23.70 7.63
C ASP A 207 -27.43 23.22 6.64
N VAL A 208 -27.13 23.98 5.58
CA VAL A 208 -26.15 23.61 4.55
C VAL A 208 -24.73 24.07 4.92
N GLU A 209 -24.59 25.25 5.56
CA GLU A 209 -23.27 25.78 5.95
C GLU A 209 -22.63 25.04 7.14
N THR A 210 -23.41 24.55 8.09
CA THR A 210 -22.92 23.73 9.21
C THR A 210 -22.47 22.34 8.72
N LYS A 211 -23.16 21.77 7.73
CA LYS A 211 -22.82 20.47 7.14
C LYS A 211 -21.49 20.50 6.37
N SER A 212 -21.16 21.62 5.69
CA SER A 212 -19.91 21.73 4.92
C SER A 212 -18.68 21.84 5.82
N ASN A 213 -18.75 22.58 6.92
CA ASN A 213 -17.62 22.76 7.84
C ASN A 213 -17.24 21.47 8.59
N VAL A 214 -18.24 20.66 8.96
CA VAL A 214 -17.99 19.37 9.64
C VAL A 214 -17.40 18.35 8.68
N LEU A 215 -17.87 18.31 7.43
CA LEU A 215 -17.30 17.40 6.42
C LEU A 215 -15.87 17.82 6.00
N GLU A 216 -15.56 19.11 5.98
CA GLU A 216 -14.20 19.60 5.76
C GLU A 216 -13.25 19.20 6.90
N MET A 217 -13.68 19.33 8.15
CA MET A 217 -12.92 18.88 9.31
C MET A 217 -12.71 17.34 9.32
N LEU A 218 -13.77 16.60 9.00
CA LEU A 218 -13.68 15.13 8.91
C LEU A 218 -12.76 14.68 7.77
N SER A 219 -12.64 15.45 6.68
CA SER A 219 -11.77 15.11 5.54
C SER A 219 -10.28 15.03 5.89
N GLU A 220 -9.87 15.63 7.03
CA GLU A 220 -8.51 15.48 7.57
C GLU A 220 -8.26 14.08 8.17
N PHE A 221 -9.32 13.36 8.57
CA PHE A 221 -9.24 12.09 9.27
C PHE A 221 -9.73 10.89 8.44
N GLY A 222 -10.19 11.14 7.20
CA GLY A 222 -10.70 10.05 6.37
C GLY A 222 -11.32 10.53 5.06
N ARG A 223 -12.19 9.68 4.48
CA ARG A 223 -12.77 9.91 3.16
C ARG A 223 -14.28 9.78 3.17
N ASN A 224 -14.96 10.70 2.46
CA ASN A 224 -16.39 10.62 2.22
C ASN A 224 -16.67 9.64 1.07
N LEU A 225 -17.21 8.45 1.37
CA LEU A 225 -17.49 7.43 0.37
C LEU A 225 -18.62 7.85 -0.58
N ASN A 226 -19.62 8.60 -0.11
CA ASN A 226 -20.70 9.08 -0.98
C ASN A 226 -20.17 10.04 -2.05
N GLN A 227 -19.24 10.91 -1.69
CA GLN A 227 -18.61 11.83 -2.65
C GLN A 227 -17.76 11.05 -3.66
N LEU A 228 -16.99 10.07 -3.21
CA LEU A 228 -16.21 9.21 -4.10
C LEU A 228 -17.12 8.41 -5.04
N ALA A 229 -18.31 7.98 -4.56
CA ALA A 229 -19.32 7.31 -5.38
C ALA A 229 -19.88 8.25 -6.46
N SER A 230 -20.25 9.48 -6.09
CA SER A 230 -20.77 10.46 -7.04
C SER A 230 -19.73 10.89 -8.09
N ASP A 231 -18.44 10.93 -7.69
CA ASP A 231 -17.31 11.23 -8.59
C ASP A 231 -16.94 10.03 -9.50
N GLY A 232 -17.57 8.87 -9.35
CA GLY A 232 -17.24 7.64 -10.09
C GLY A 232 -15.88 7.04 -9.76
N LYS A 233 -15.32 7.38 -8.59
CA LYS A 233 -14.00 6.91 -8.14
C LYS A 233 -14.06 5.59 -7.39
N ILE A 234 -15.25 5.14 -6.98
CA ILE A 234 -15.44 3.83 -6.33
C ILE A 234 -15.47 2.73 -7.37
N ASP A 235 -14.95 1.57 -7.00
CA ASP A 235 -14.99 0.37 -7.81
C ASP A 235 -16.40 -0.24 -7.83
N PRO A 236 -16.84 -0.82 -8.95
CA PRO A 236 -18.13 -1.49 -9.02
C PRO A 236 -18.16 -2.68 -8.06
N VAL A 237 -19.17 -2.72 -7.19
CA VAL A 237 -19.32 -3.79 -6.20
C VAL A 237 -20.19 -4.89 -6.80
N VAL A 238 -19.60 -6.05 -7.04
CA VAL A 238 -20.24 -7.21 -7.68
C VAL A 238 -20.36 -8.35 -6.68
N GLY A 239 -21.52 -9.04 -6.67
CA GLY A 239 -21.73 -10.28 -5.89
C GLY A 239 -21.88 -10.08 -4.37
N ARG A 240 -22.10 -8.83 -3.89
CA ARG A 240 -22.25 -8.50 -2.46
C ARG A 240 -23.61 -7.90 -2.10
N GLU A 241 -24.61 -8.11 -2.94
CA GLU A 241 -25.96 -7.55 -2.78
C GLU A 241 -26.59 -7.97 -1.45
N LYS A 242 -26.39 -9.23 -1.03
CA LYS A 242 -26.96 -9.79 0.21
C LYS A 242 -26.37 -9.16 1.45
N GLU A 243 -25.05 -8.97 1.46
CA GLU A 243 -24.33 -8.34 2.58
C GLU A 243 -24.69 -6.87 2.69
N VAL A 244 -24.74 -6.13 1.58
CA VAL A 244 -25.16 -4.71 1.56
C VAL A 244 -26.62 -4.58 2.02
N GLU A 245 -27.52 -5.43 1.54
CA GLU A 245 -28.92 -5.44 2.00
C GLU A 245 -29.01 -5.73 3.50
N ARG A 246 -28.17 -6.65 4.00
CA ARG A 246 -28.13 -6.97 5.43
C ARG A 246 -27.62 -5.79 6.27
N ILE A 247 -26.63 -5.04 5.78
CA ILE A 247 -26.18 -3.79 6.42
C ILE A 247 -27.33 -2.79 6.50
N ILE A 248 -28.04 -2.55 5.39
CA ILE A 248 -29.19 -1.64 5.33
C ILE A 248 -30.25 -2.04 6.36
N GLN A 249 -30.59 -3.33 6.44
CA GLN A 249 -31.55 -3.84 7.43
C GLN A 249 -31.09 -3.55 8.87
N ILE A 250 -29.78 -3.73 9.18
CA ILE A 250 -29.27 -3.51 10.52
C ILE A 250 -29.22 -2.01 10.85
N LEU A 251 -28.79 -1.16 9.94
CA LEU A 251 -28.73 0.30 10.14
C LEU A 251 -30.12 0.91 10.42
N CYS A 252 -31.18 0.31 9.86
CA CYS A 252 -32.57 0.74 10.10
C CYS A 252 -33.16 0.24 11.43
N ARG A 253 -32.44 -0.55 12.23
CA ARG A 253 -32.93 -1.05 13.53
C ARG A 253 -32.93 0.04 14.59
N ARG A 254 -33.81 -0.08 15.56
CA ARG A 254 -33.85 0.82 16.73
C ARG A 254 -32.69 0.55 17.70
N THR A 255 -32.26 -0.71 17.83
CA THR A 255 -31.18 -1.15 18.73
C THR A 255 -30.29 -2.13 17.97
N LYS A 256 -29.03 -2.28 18.35
CA LYS A 256 -28.02 -3.08 17.63
C LYS A 256 -27.93 -2.67 16.15
N ASN A 257 -27.89 -1.37 15.93
CA ASN A 257 -27.91 -0.76 14.60
C ASN A 257 -26.48 -0.49 14.04
N ASN A 258 -25.45 -1.07 14.62
CA ASN A 258 -24.09 -0.99 14.16
C ASN A 258 -23.69 -2.37 13.58
N PRO A 259 -23.59 -2.54 12.26
CA PRO A 259 -23.10 -3.78 11.66
C PRO A 259 -21.58 -3.91 11.81
N VAL A 260 -21.11 -5.15 12.02
CA VAL A 260 -19.68 -5.49 11.94
C VAL A 260 -19.49 -6.56 10.88
N LEU A 261 -18.67 -6.26 9.88
CA LEU A 261 -18.28 -7.17 8.82
C LEU A 261 -17.13 -8.05 9.33
N ILE A 262 -17.37 -9.34 9.43
CA ILE A 262 -16.40 -10.33 9.93
C ILE A 262 -15.98 -11.22 8.78
N GLY A 263 -14.69 -11.23 8.46
CA GLY A 263 -14.15 -12.07 7.39
C GLY A 263 -12.64 -11.98 7.34
N GLU A 264 -12.03 -12.92 6.66
CA GLU A 264 -10.58 -12.93 6.46
C GLU A 264 -10.09 -11.68 5.68
N SER A 265 -8.78 -11.43 5.72
CA SER A 265 -8.20 -10.31 4.94
C SER A 265 -8.38 -10.57 3.44
N GLY A 266 -8.65 -9.50 2.67
CA GLY A 266 -8.77 -9.58 1.21
C GLY A 266 -10.09 -10.15 0.67
N VAL A 267 -11.13 -10.40 1.52
CA VAL A 267 -12.44 -10.90 1.03
C VAL A 267 -13.37 -9.80 0.53
N GLY A 268 -12.97 -8.53 0.57
CA GLY A 268 -13.76 -7.39 0.07
C GLY A 268 -14.69 -6.76 1.10
N LYS A 269 -14.34 -6.71 2.40
CA LYS A 269 -15.14 -6.04 3.44
C LYS A 269 -15.34 -4.55 3.18
N THR A 270 -14.30 -3.86 2.76
CA THR A 270 -14.32 -2.43 2.43
C THR A 270 -15.23 -2.15 1.24
N ALA A 271 -15.19 -3.00 0.20
CA ALA A 271 -16.05 -2.90 -0.97
C ALA A 271 -17.56 -2.95 -0.61
N ILE A 272 -17.94 -3.67 0.46
CA ILE A 272 -19.34 -3.72 0.91
C ILE A 272 -19.78 -2.35 1.47
N ALA A 273 -18.92 -1.63 2.18
CA ALA A 273 -19.21 -0.28 2.65
C ALA A 273 -19.27 0.74 1.49
N GLU A 274 -18.42 0.58 0.49
CA GLU A 274 -18.45 1.35 -0.75
C GLU A 274 -19.73 1.08 -1.54
N GLY A 275 -20.17 -0.18 -1.62
CA GLY A 275 -21.44 -0.56 -2.24
C GLY A 275 -22.67 0.02 -1.53
N LEU A 276 -22.61 0.18 -0.20
CA LEU A 276 -23.63 0.92 0.54
C LEU A 276 -23.66 2.39 0.14
N ALA A 277 -22.51 3.04 0.08
CA ALA A 277 -22.38 4.45 -0.33
C ALA A 277 -22.93 4.66 -1.76
N GLN A 278 -22.61 3.74 -2.68
CA GLN A 278 -23.14 3.76 -4.04
C GLN A 278 -24.67 3.68 -4.05
N ARG A 279 -25.27 2.73 -3.30
CA ARG A 279 -26.73 2.60 -3.21
C ARG A 279 -27.41 3.82 -2.59
N ILE A 280 -26.75 4.51 -1.65
CA ILE A 280 -27.26 5.76 -1.07
C ILE A 280 -27.28 6.86 -2.14
N VAL A 281 -26.22 7.00 -2.92
CA VAL A 281 -26.11 7.99 -4.01
C VAL A 281 -27.16 7.71 -5.10
N ASP A 282 -27.34 6.44 -5.47
CA ASP A 282 -28.32 5.98 -6.47
C ASP A 282 -29.77 6.08 -5.96
N GLY A 283 -30.00 6.39 -4.68
CA GLY A 283 -31.31 6.46 -4.05
C GLY A 283 -31.95 5.10 -3.77
N ASN A 284 -31.25 3.99 -3.95
CA ASN A 284 -31.72 2.60 -3.77
C ASN A 284 -31.66 2.13 -2.31
N VAL A 285 -32.07 2.99 -1.39
CA VAL A 285 -32.11 2.73 0.05
C VAL A 285 -33.41 3.25 0.66
N PRO A 286 -33.83 2.72 1.83
CA PRO A 286 -34.97 3.25 2.58
C PRO A 286 -34.79 4.76 2.89
N GLU A 287 -35.92 5.48 3.03
CA GLU A 287 -35.97 6.92 3.24
C GLU A 287 -35.07 7.40 4.42
N ILE A 288 -34.99 6.61 5.48
CA ILE A 288 -34.16 6.87 6.67
C ILE A 288 -32.65 6.96 6.33
N LEU A 289 -32.19 6.32 5.26
CA LEU A 289 -30.79 6.27 4.86
C LEU A 289 -30.45 7.17 3.68
N ARG A 290 -31.42 7.81 3.01
CA ARG A 290 -31.18 8.63 1.80
C ARG A 290 -30.28 9.83 2.05
N GLU A 291 -30.37 10.43 3.22
CA GLU A 291 -29.56 11.59 3.60
C GLU A 291 -28.28 11.22 4.37
N LYS A 292 -28.02 9.91 4.55
CA LYS A 292 -26.85 9.45 5.29
C LYS A 292 -25.60 9.54 4.45
N ILE A 293 -24.51 9.87 5.10
CA ILE A 293 -23.16 9.95 4.55
C ILE A 293 -22.32 8.87 5.19
N VAL A 294 -21.76 7.98 4.40
CA VAL A 294 -20.81 6.98 4.86
C VAL A 294 -19.41 7.59 4.80
N PHE A 295 -18.80 7.74 5.96
CA PHE A 295 -17.48 8.33 6.10
C PHE A 295 -16.48 7.25 6.56
N SER A 296 -15.47 6.97 5.72
CA SER A 296 -14.40 6.02 6.04
C SER A 296 -13.34 6.70 6.89
N LEU A 297 -13.19 6.21 8.13
CA LEU A 297 -12.20 6.70 9.08
C LEU A 297 -10.87 5.98 8.87
N GLU A 298 -9.80 6.74 8.63
CA GLU A 298 -8.44 6.23 8.52
C GLU A 298 -7.67 6.49 9.82
N ILE A 299 -7.46 5.45 10.60
CA ILE A 299 -6.80 5.52 11.93
C ILE A 299 -5.38 6.08 11.82
N GLY A 300 -4.70 5.79 10.71
CA GLY A 300 -3.37 6.31 10.44
C GLY A 300 -3.28 7.84 10.50
N TYR A 301 -4.28 8.56 10.02
CA TYR A 301 -4.31 10.03 10.07
C TYR A 301 -4.55 10.57 11.49
N LEU A 302 -5.28 9.84 12.32
CA LEU A 302 -5.47 10.23 13.72
C LEU A 302 -4.17 10.15 14.53
N VAL A 303 -3.31 9.18 14.20
CA VAL A 303 -2.02 8.94 14.88
C VAL A 303 -0.88 9.75 14.25
N ALA A 304 -0.98 10.09 12.97
CA ALA A 304 0.07 10.81 12.25
C ALA A 304 0.36 12.18 12.89
N GLY A 305 1.64 12.42 13.21
CA GLY A 305 2.10 13.67 13.79
C GLY A 305 1.84 13.86 15.30
N THR A 306 1.16 12.92 15.98
CA THR A 306 0.99 12.97 17.43
C THR A 306 2.27 12.48 18.13
N LYS A 307 2.87 13.33 18.97
CA LYS A 307 4.02 12.98 19.83
C LYS A 307 3.60 12.47 21.20
N TYR A 308 2.42 12.82 21.63
CA TYR A 308 1.89 12.50 22.95
C TYR A 308 0.50 11.85 22.86
N ARG A 309 0.25 10.91 23.75
CA ARG A 309 -1.03 10.18 23.89
C ARG A 309 -2.26 11.12 23.95
N GLY A 310 -2.14 12.24 24.66
CA GLY A 310 -3.23 13.20 24.83
C GLY A 310 -3.70 13.86 23.52
N GLU A 311 -2.80 14.09 22.57
CA GLU A 311 -3.14 14.72 21.28
C GLU A 311 -4.04 13.80 20.42
N PHE A 312 -3.79 12.50 20.43
CA PHE A 312 -4.65 11.52 19.75
C PHE A 312 -6.04 11.44 20.42
N GLU A 313 -6.07 11.39 21.76
CA GLU A 313 -7.33 11.34 22.51
C GLU A 313 -8.19 12.60 22.28
N GLU A 314 -7.55 13.76 22.15
CA GLU A 314 -8.20 15.03 21.86
C GLU A 314 -8.78 15.06 20.43
N ARG A 315 -8.00 14.68 19.42
CA ARG A 315 -8.49 14.56 18.04
C ARG A 315 -9.66 13.59 17.90
N LEU A 316 -9.57 12.43 18.56
CA LEU A 316 -10.64 11.44 18.53
C LEU A 316 -11.91 11.97 19.22
N LYS A 317 -11.79 12.75 20.29
CA LYS A 317 -12.94 13.41 20.96
C LYS A 317 -13.58 14.47 20.03
N GLU A 318 -12.78 15.32 19.42
CA GLU A 318 -13.25 16.32 18.46
C GLU A 318 -14.01 15.68 17.30
N LEU A 319 -13.46 14.61 16.73
CA LEU A 319 -14.12 13.83 15.66
C LEU A 319 -15.46 13.25 16.15
N LEU A 320 -15.49 12.65 17.35
CA LEU A 320 -16.73 12.08 17.88
C LEU A 320 -17.78 13.15 18.20
N GLU A 321 -17.39 14.32 18.67
CA GLU A 321 -18.30 15.45 18.90
C GLU A 321 -18.89 15.93 17.58
N ALA A 322 -18.08 16.09 16.55
CA ALA A 322 -18.54 16.45 15.21
C ALA A 322 -19.54 15.42 14.61
N VAL A 323 -19.28 14.14 14.82
CA VAL A 323 -20.19 13.05 14.38
C VAL A 323 -21.49 13.03 15.18
N LYS A 324 -21.45 13.35 16.50
CA LYS A 324 -22.66 13.41 17.34
C LYS A 324 -23.58 14.55 16.95
N GLU A 325 -23.02 15.71 16.61
CA GLU A 325 -23.79 16.87 16.15
C GLU A 325 -24.45 16.59 14.82
N ASN A 326 -23.82 15.79 13.95
CA ASN A 326 -24.32 15.42 12.63
C ASN A 326 -24.80 13.98 12.58
N LYS A 327 -26.05 13.75 13.01
CA LYS A 327 -26.68 12.42 13.00
C LYS A 327 -26.79 11.75 11.63
N ASN A 328 -26.47 12.45 10.55
CA ASN A 328 -26.49 11.92 9.20
C ASN A 328 -25.18 11.19 8.80
N ILE A 329 -24.16 11.20 9.67
CA ILE A 329 -22.88 10.53 9.40
C ILE A 329 -22.93 9.10 9.94
N ILE A 330 -22.51 8.15 9.10
CA ILE A 330 -22.23 6.76 9.46
C ILE A 330 -20.73 6.57 9.32
N LEU A 331 -20.04 6.26 10.42
CA LEU A 331 -18.61 5.98 10.37
C LEU A 331 -18.35 4.57 9.88
N PHE A 332 -17.55 4.41 8.83
CA PHE A 332 -16.95 3.14 8.47
C PHE A 332 -15.55 3.06 9.09
N ILE A 333 -15.31 2.04 9.89
CA ILE A 333 -14.05 1.81 10.59
C ILE A 333 -13.49 0.48 10.12
N ASP A 334 -12.49 0.55 9.27
CA ASP A 334 -11.75 -0.66 8.90
C ASP A 334 -10.79 -1.04 10.03
N GLU A 335 -10.50 -2.33 10.14
CA GLU A 335 -9.71 -2.86 11.25
C GLU A 335 -10.19 -2.38 12.64
N LEU A 336 -11.51 -2.46 12.90
CA LEU A 336 -12.14 -1.99 14.14
C LEU A 336 -11.40 -2.43 15.40
N HIS A 337 -10.73 -3.57 15.38
CA HIS A 337 -9.94 -4.10 16.48
C HIS A 337 -8.73 -3.23 16.86
N THR A 338 -8.21 -2.43 15.95
CA THR A 338 -7.07 -1.52 16.23
C THR A 338 -7.46 -0.40 17.17
N ILE A 339 -8.71 0.06 17.11
CA ILE A 339 -9.24 1.07 18.04
C ILE A 339 -9.66 0.46 19.36
N ILE A 340 -10.23 -0.76 19.34
CA ILE A 340 -10.83 -1.39 20.52
C ILE A 340 -9.80 -2.21 21.31
N GLY A 341 -8.80 -2.79 20.64
CA GLY A 341 -7.84 -3.74 21.23
C GLY A 341 -6.52 -3.13 21.70
N ALA A 342 -6.29 -1.86 21.45
CA ALA A 342 -5.02 -1.20 21.72
C ALA A 342 -4.65 -1.04 23.22
N GLY A 343 -5.51 -1.44 24.14
CA GLY A 343 -5.31 -1.25 25.59
C GLY A 343 -4.50 -2.33 26.32
N ALA A 344 -4.04 -3.39 25.65
CA ALA A 344 -3.41 -4.55 26.33
C ALA A 344 -1.88 -4.46 26.48
N ALA A 345 -1.18 -3.55 25.78
CA ALA A 345 0.25 -3.33 25.95
C ALA A 345 0.52 -2.05 26.76
N GLU A 346 1.50 -2.07 27.66
CA GLU A 346 1.93 -0.89 28.41
C GLU A 346 2.28 0.25 27.43
N GLY A 347 1.43 1.30 27.36
CA GLY A 347 1.59 2.43 26.44
C GLY A 347 0.62 2.46 25.26
N ALA A 348 -0.26 1.47 25.07
CA ALA A 348 -1.23 1.44 23.98
C ALA A 348 -2.41 2.40 24.22
N ILE A 349 -2.90 2.96 23.14
CA ILE A 349 -3.93 4.01 23.07
C ILE A 349 -5.30 3.42 23.44
N ASP A 350 -5.94 3.90 24.50
CA ASP A 350 -7.24 3.41 24.96
C ASP A 350 -8.41 4.17 24.29
N ALA A 351 -8.43 4.16 22.95
CA ALA A 351 -9.51 4.75 22.16
C ALA A 351 -10.87 4.09 22.42
N ALA A 352 -10.85 2.83 22.88
CA ALA A 352 -12.06 2.11 23.24
C ALA A 352 -12.89 2.82 24.30
N ASN A 353 -12.24 3.39 25.33
CA ASN A 353 -12.93 4.07 26.40
C ASN A 353 -13.59 5.39 25.97
N ILE A 354 -13.15 5.97 24.86
CA ILE A 354 -13.71 7.20 24.29
C ILE A 354 -14.91 6.86 23.39
N ILE A 355 -14.82 5.78 22.59
CA ILE A 355 -15.85 5.39 21.63
C ILE A 355 -17.02 4.63 22.30
N LYS A 356 -16.73 3.76 23.27
CA LYS A 356 -17.72 2.94 23.96
C LYS A 356 -18.93 3.73 24.50
N PRO A 357 -18.77 4.89 25.17
CA PRO A 357 -19.91 5.66 25.67
C PRO A 357 -20.80 6.19 24.55
N ALA A 358 -20.23 6.65 23.44
CA ALA A 358 -20.98 7.18 22.30
C ALA A 358 -21.80 6.08 21.59
N LEU A 359 -21.20 4.91 21.38
CA LEU A 359 -21.89 3.72 20.86
C LEU A 359 -22.96 3.21 21.84
N ALA A 360 -22.63 3.20 23.15
CA ALA A 360 -23.55 2.70 24.18
C ALA A 360 -24.83 3.55 24.29
N ARG A 361 -24.72 4.87 24.11
CA ARG A 361 -25.86 5.79 24.14
C ARG A 361 -26.60 5.89 22.83
N GLY A 362 -26.06 5.31 21.75
CA GLY A 362 -26.63 5.42 20.40
C GLY A 362 -26.51 6.81 19.80
N GLU A 363 -25.49 7.56 20.24
CA GLU A 363 -25.20 8.93 19.77
C GLU A 363 -24.55 8.93 18.38
N MET A 364 -24.01 7.78 17.94
CA MET A 364 -23.38 7.59 16.64
C MET A 364 -23.76 6.24 16.02
N GLN A 365 -23.71 6.16 14.69
CA GLN A 365 -23.80 4.91 13.93
C GLN A 365 -22.46 4.57 13.33
N ALA A 366 -22.05 3.31 13.42
CA ALA A 366 -20.80 2.82 12.87
C ALA A 366 -20.95 1.49 12.16
N ILE A 367 -20.18 1.32 11.11
CA ILE A 367 -19.96 0.05 10.41
C ILE A 367 -18.52 -0.36 10.68
N GLY A 368 -18.31 -1.49 11.34
CA GLY A 368 -16.97 -2.00 11.59
C GLY A 368 -16.59 -3.09 10.59
N ALA A 369 -15.30 -3.23 10.29
CA ALA A 369 -14.76 -4.38 9.60
C ALA A 369 -13.60 -4.98 10.42
N THR A 370 -13.55 -6.32 10.52
CA THR A 370 -12.51 -7.02 11.29
C THR A 370 -12.39 -8.48 10.87
N THR A 371 -11.40 -9.21 11.38
CA THR A 371 -11.30 -10.66 11.22
C THR A 371 -12.07 -11.40 12.32
N LEU A 372 -12.37 -12.69 12.10
CA LEU A 372 -13.08 -13.51 13.09
C LEU A 372 -12.29 -13.64 14.41
N ASN A 373 -10.99 -13.80 14.31
CA ASN A 373 -10.13 -13.96 15.48
C ASN A 373 -10.09 -12.67 16.32
N GLU A 374 -9.95 -11.52 15.68
CA GLU A 374 -9.91 -10.23 16.34
C GLU A 374 -11.30 -9.85 16.91
N TYR A 375 -12.39 -10.20 16.21
CA TYR A 375 -13.74 -10.02 16.71
C TYR A 375 -13.94 -10.75 18.05
N ARG A 376 -13.58 -12.04 18.10
CA ARG A 376 -13.68 -12.87 19.32
C ARG A 376 -12.81 -12.36 20.46
N LYS A 377 -11.62 -11.87 20.13
CA LYS A 377 -10.64 -11.40 21.13
C LYS A 377 -11.03 -10.06 21.75
N ASN A 378 -11.51 -9.11 20.95
CA ASN A 378 -11.63 -7.71 21.34
C ASN A 378 -13.08 -7.23 21.47
N ILE A 379 -14.06 -7.80 20.73
CA ILE A 379 -15.44 -7.31 20.70
C ILE A 379 -16.38 -8.25 21.46
N GLU A 380 -16.32 -9.54 21.17
CA GLU A 380 -17.24 -10.55 21.79
C GLU A 380 -17.02 -10.67 23.30
N LYS A 381 -15.80 -10.44 23.82
CA LYS A 381 -15.50 -10.44 25.24
C LYS A 381 -16.03 -9.21 25.99
N ASP A 382 -16.32 -8.14 25.27
CA ASP A 382 -16.83 -6.90 25.86
C ASP A 382 -18.37 -6.83 25.75
N ALA A 383 -19.04 -7.12 26.85
CA ALA A 383 -20.52 -7.16 26.88
C ALA A 383 -21.19 -5.83 26.49
N ALA A 384 -20.50 -4.69 26.59
CA ALA A 384 -21.04 -3.39 26.19
C ALA A 384 -21.03 -3.24 24.67
N LEU A 385 -19.96 -3.70 24.00
CA LEU A 385 -19.82 -3.67 22.53
C LEU A 385 -20.66 -4.75 21.87
N GLU A 386 -20.67 -5.99 22.40
CA GLU A 386 -21.44 -7.10 21.87
C GLU A 386 -22.94 -6.78 21.76
N ARG A 387 -23.48 -6.04 22.74
CA ARG A 387 -24.89 -5.60 22.72
C ARG A 387 -25.20 -4.51 21.69
N ARG A 388 -24.19 -3.87 21.10
CA ARG A 388 -24.36 -2.75 20.16
C ARG A 388 -24.02 -3.09 18.73
N PHE A 389 -23.10 -4.02 18.56
CA PHE A 389 -22.71 -4.51 17.25
C PHE A 389 -23.50 -5.75 16.81
N GLN A 390 -23.82 -5.83 15.52
CA GLN A 390 -24.44 -6.99 14.91
C GLN A 390 -23.48 -7.60 13.89
N PRO A 391 -22.98 -8.82 14.10
CA PRO A 391 -22.04 -9.45 13.19
C PRO A 391 -22.70 -9.84 11.87
N ILE A 392 -21.97 -9.65 10.78
CA ILE A 392 -22.26 -10.12 9.42
C ILE A 392 -21.01 -10.87 8.97
N VAL A 393 -21.16 -12.17 8.70
CA VAL A 393 -20.04 -12.98 8.21
C VAL A 393 -19.89 -12.76 6.70
N VAL A 394 -18.70 -12.36 6.28
CA VAL A 394 -18.32 -12.13 4.89
C VAL A 394 -17.37 -13.25 4.47
N GLY A 395 -17.84 -14.17 3.65
CA GLY A 395 -17.03 -15.25 3.08
C GLY A 395 -16.20 -14.77 1.88
N ALA A 396 -15.13 -15.52 1.56
CA ALA A 396 -14.47 -15.35 0.28
C ALA A 396 -15.46 -15.66 -0.88
N PRO A 397 -15.45 -14.86 -1.96
CA PRO A 397 -16.25 -15.17 -3.14
C PRO A 397 -15.78 -16.47 -3.79
N ASP A 398 -16.66 -17.11 -4.52
CA ASP A 398 -16.28 -18.28 -5.31
C ASP A 398 -15.49 -17.88 -6.57
N VAL A 399 -15.01 -18.89 -7.33
CA VAL A 399 -14.21 -18.64 -8.54
C VAL A 399 -15.02 -17.87 -9.58
N ASN A 400 -16.31 -18.14 -9.73
CA ASN A 400 -17.17 -17.50 -10.74
C ASN A 400 -17.46 -16.05 -10.33
N ASP A 401 -17.83 -15.82 -9.08
CA ASP A 401 -18.06 -14.47 -8.55
C ASP A 401 -16.78 -13.63 -8.66
N SER A 402 -15.62 -14.23 -8.40
CA SER A 402 -14.32 -13.55 -8.54
C SER A 402 -14.01 -13.17 -9.98
N ILE A 403 -14.37 -14.00 -10.96
CA ILE A 403 -14.22 -13.66 -12.39
C ILE A 403 -15.10 -12.46 -12.75
N GLU A 404 -16.37 -12.44 -12.28
CA GLU A 404 -17.26 -11.31 -12.54
C GLU A 404 -16.79 -10.02 -11.85
N ILE A 405 -16.23 -10.11 -10.63
CA ILE A 405 -15.57 -8.97 -9.96
C ILE A 405 -14.43 -8.42 -10.81
N LEU A 406 -13.51 -9.27 -11.28
CA LEU A 406 -12.37 -8.84 -12.09
C LEU A 406 -12.82 -8.26 -13.44
N LYS A 407 -13.86 -8.81 -14.06
CA LYS A 407 -14.46 -8.22 -15.28
C LYS A 407 -15.02 -6.82 -15.02
N GLY A 408 -15.64 -6.60 -13.87
CA GLY A 408 -16.13 -5.27 -13.47
C GLY A 408 -14.99 -4.25 -13.24
N LEU A 409 -13.82 -4.72 -12.79
CA LEU A 409 -12.64 -3.88 -12.56
C LEU A 409 -11.81 -3.65 -13.82
N ARG A 410 -11.94 -4.48 -14.85
CA ARG A 410 -11.12 -4.50 -16.07
C ARG A 410 -10.91 -3.11 -16.68
N ASP A 411 -11.98 -2.38 -16.94
CA ASP A 411 -11.91 -1.10 -17.64
C ASP A 411 -11.06 -0.07 -16.90
N LYS A 412 -11.06 -0.08 -15.57
CA LYS A 412 -10.23 0.80 -14.74
C LYS A 412 -8.75 0.43 -14.82
N TYR A 413 -8.44 -0.87 -14.76
CA TYR A 413 -7.06 -1.35 -14.89
C TYR A 413 -6.53 -1.15 -16.32
N GLU A 414 -7.35 -1.38 -17.36
CA GLU A 414 -7.00 -1.09 -18.75
C GLU A 414 -6.70 0.40 -18.96
N ALA A 415 -7.52 1.29 -18.37
CA ALA A 415 -7.31 2.73 -18.43
C ALA A 415 -6.02 3.17 -17.72
N PHE A 416 -5.76 2.61 -16.52
CA PHE A 416 -4.58 2.93 -15.72
C PHE A 416 -3.27 2.47 -16.39
N HIS A 417 -3.23 1.21 -16.82
CA HIS A 417 -2.04 0.62 -17.44
C HIS A 417 -1.91 0.93 -18.93
N ARG A 418 -3.00 1.38 -19.59
CA ARG A 418 -3.12 1.59 -21.05
C ARG A 418 -2.86 0.31 -21.85
N ILE A 419 -3.39 -0.81 -21.39
CA ILE A 419 -3.22 -2.15 -21.92
C ILE A 419 -4.61 -2.80 -22.00
N GLN A 420 -4.83 -3.72 -22.94
CA GLN A 420 -6.04 -4.54 -22.97
C GLN A 420 -5.86 -5.82 -22.18
N ILE A 421 -6.89 -6.22 -21.42
CA ILE A 421 -6.90 -7.45 -20.62
C ILE A 421 -7.88 -8.42 -21.28
N THR A 422 -7.39 -9.60 -21.68
CA THR A 422 -8.24 -10.61 -22.31
C THR A 422 -9.09 -11.34 -21.27
N ASP A 423 -10.23 -11.91 -21.70
CA ASP A 423 -11.08 -12.71 -20.79
C ASP A 423 -10.35 -13.96 -20.29
N GLU A 424 -9.48 -14.53 -21.12
CA GLU A 424 -8.61 -15.66 -20.76
C GLU A 424 -7.65 -15.29 -19.64
N ALA A 425 -7.05 -14.06 -19.69
CA ALA A 425 -6.18 -13.56 -18.65
C ALA A 425 -6.92 -13.40 -17.30
N ILE A 426 -8.15 -12.88 -17.32
CA ILE A 426 -8.98 -12.76 -16.12
C ILE A 426 -9.29 -14.15 -15.53
N MET A 427 -9.74 -15.08 -16.36
CA MET A 427 -10.03 -16.45 -15.93
C MET A 427 -8.76 -17.14 -15.39
N ALA A 428 -7.61 -16.91 -16.03
CA ALA A 428 -6.33 -17.43 -15.58
C ALA A 428 -5.93 -16.82 -14.23
N ALA A 429 -6.07 -15.49 -14.06
CA ALA A 429 -5.75 -14.81 -12.80
C ALA A 429 -6.52 -15.40 -11.61
N VAL A 430 -7.82 -15.64 -11.78
CA VAL A 430 -8.65 -16.23 -10.71
C VAL A 430 -8.30 -17.70 -10.48
N ARG A 431 -8.24 -18.53 -11.54
CA ARG A 431 -8.00 -19.96 -11.39
C ARG A 431 -6.60 -20.31 -10.91
N LEU A 432 -5.58 -19.61 -11.44
CA LEU A 432 -4.21 -19.85 -11.04
C LEU A 432 -3.95 -19.33 -9.63
N SER A 433 -4.48 -18.16 -9.26
CA SER A 433 -4.36 -17.68 -7.88
C SER A 433 -5.09 -18.59 -6.88
N ASP A 434 -6.29 -19.07 -7.21
CA ASP A 434 -7.00 -20.00 -6.33
C ASP A 434 -6.26 -21.31 -6.12
N ARG A 435 -5.65 -21.83 -7.20
CA ARG A 435 -4.94 -23.10 -7.18
C ARG A 435 -3.54 -23.01 -6.55
N TYR A 436 -2.79 -21.93 -6.81
CA TYR A 436 -1.36 -21.85 -6.48
C TYR A 436 -1.02 -20.89 -5.34
N ILE A 437 -1.89 -19.95 -5.00
CA ILE A 437 -1.69 -18.99 -3.92
C ILE A 437 -2.67 -19.30 -2.80
N THR A 438 -2.20 -20.01 -1.77
CA THR A 438 -3.05 -20.53 -0.67
C THR A 438 -3.02 -19.67 0.58
N ASP A 439 -2.10 -18.71 0.68
CA ASP A 439 -1.90 -17.84 1.85
C ASP A 439 -2.77 -16.58 1.82
N ARG A 440 -3.46 -16.31 0.71
CA ARG A 440 -4.35 -15.16 0.50
C ARG A 440 -5.71 -15.60 -0.01
N ASN A 441 -6.70 -14.72 0.15
CA ASN A 441 -8.08 -15.00 -0.24
C ASN A 441 -8.45 -14.34 -1.58
N LEU A 442 -9.43 -14.94 -2.27
CA LEU A 442 -10.12 -14.29 -3.37
C LEU A 442 -11.02 -13.15 -2.82
N PRO A 443 -11.23 -12.06 -3.58
CA PRO A 443 -10.71 -11.77 -4.93
C PRO A 443 -9.32 -11.10 -4.92
N ASP A 444 -8.82 -10.64 -3.76
CA ASP A 444 -7.63 -9.83 -3.57
C ASP A 444 -6.39 -10.39 -4.29
N LYS A 445 -6.07 -11.68 -4.06
CA LYS A 445 -4.93 -12.34 -4.72
C LYS A 445 -5.03 -12.37 -6.25
N ALA A 446 -6.25 -12.41 -6.81
CA ALA A 446 -6.45 -12.41 -8.25
C ALA A 446 -6.37 -11.00 -8.84
N ILE A 447 -6.79 -10.00 -8.09
CA ILE A 447 -6.65 -8.57 -8.45
C ILE A 447 -5.17 -8.19 -8.47
N ASP A 448 -4.42 -8.49 -7.42
CA ASP A 448 -2.98 -8.23 -7.34
C ASP A 448 -2.23 -8.91 -8.50
N LEU A 449 -2.59 -10.15 -8.81
CA LEU A 449 -1.98 -10.91 -9.90
C LEU A 449 -2.25 -10.28 -11.27
N MET A 450 -3.46 -9.80 -11.50
CA MET A 450 -3.83 -9.09 -12.73
C MET A 450 -3.09 -7.76 -12.84
N ASP A 451 -3.00 -7.00 -11.75
CA ASP A 451 -2.30 -5.71 -11.70
C ASP A 451 -0.80 -5.87 -12.01
N GLU A 452 -0.15 -6.86 -11.39
CA GLU A 452 1.26 -7.15 -11.65
C GLU A 452 1.50 -7.65 -13.09
N ALA A 453 0.60 -8.47 -13.64
CA ALA A 453 0.70 -8.90 -15.05
C ALA A 453 0.61 -7.71 -16.00
N CYS A 454 -0.31 -6.77 -15.76
CA CYS A 454 -0.42 -5.53 -16.52
C CYS A 454 0.86 -4.69 -16.42
N SER A 455 1.37 -4.49 -15.22
CA SER A 455 2.60 -3.76 -14.97
C SER A 455 3.80 -4.37 -15.67
N ARG A 456 3.91 -5.69 -15.67
CA ARG A 456 4.99 -6.43 -16.34
C ARG A 456 4.97 -6.28 -17.86
N VAL A 457 3.81 -6.47 -18.49
CA VAL A 457 3.63 -6.28 -19.93
C VAL A 457 3.97 -4.84 -20.31
N ARG A 458 3.55 -3.85 -19.54
CA ARG A 458 3.90 -2.46 -19.77
C ARG A 458 5.40 -2.20 -19.67
N LEU A 459 6.08 -2.75 -18.65
CA LEU A 459 7.53 -2.61 -18.49
C LEU A 459 8.32 -3.27 -19.63
N GLN A 460 7.83 -4.40 -20.15
CA GLN A 460 8.45 -5.05 -21.32
C GLN A 460 8.40 -4.15 -22.55
N SER A 461 7.32 -3.37 -22.71
CA SER A 461 7.20 -2.40 -23.81
C SER A 461 8.12 -1.18 -23.67
N TYR A 462 8.51 -0.84 -22.42
CA TYR A 462 9.44 0.26 -22.12
C TYR A 462 10.92 -0.12 -22.23
N LYS A 463 11.27 -1.35 -22.55
CA LYS A 463 12.66 -1.69 -22.80
C LYS A 463 13.14 -0.89 -24.01
N ILE A 464 13.86 0.21 -23.72
CA ILE A 464 14.61 0.97 -24.73
C ILE A 464 15.46 -0.06 -25.46
N SER A 465 15.30 -0.14 -26.76
CA SER A 465 16.08 -1.10 -27.57
C SER A 465 17.57 -0.81 -27.35
N LEU A 466 18.38 -1.84 -27.21
CA LEU A 466 19.84 -1.70 -27.10
C LEU A 466 20.42 -0.71 -28.12
N PRO A 467 20.00 -0.72 -29.42
CA PRO A 467 20.41 0.25 -30.39
C PRO A 467 20.12 1.71 -30.04
N GLN A 468 18.96 2.02 -29.49
CA GLN A 468 18.62 3.39 -29.08
C GLN A 468 19.53 3.92 -27.98
N ARG A 469 19.83 3.07 -26.99
CA ARG A 469 20.72 3.43 -25.89
C ARG A 469 22.16 3.68 -26.37
N GLU A 470 22.60 2.92 -27.34
CA GLU A 470 23.91 3.13 -27.96
C GLU A 470 23.97 4.43 -28.77
N ILE A 471 22.92 4.75 -29.54
CA ILE A 471 22.80 6.00 -30.29
C ILE A 471 22.76 7.20 -29.33
N GLU A 472 21.99 7.14 -28.24
CA GLU A 472 21.92 8.20 -27.23
C GLU A 472 23.28 8.42 -26.57
N GLN A 473 24.02 7.37 -26.26
CA GLN A 473 25.39 7.48 -25.70
C GLN A 473 26.38 8.06 -26.72
N GLN A 474 26.26 7.72 -27.98
CA GLN A 474 27.10 8.28 -29.04
C GLN A 474 26.79 9.77 -29.26
N LEU A 475 25.52 10.14 -29.25
CA LEU A 475 25.06 11.52 -29.37
C LEU A 475 25.59 12.40 -28.24
N GLU A 476 25.58 11.91 -27.01
CA GLU A 476 26.12 12.65 -25.85
C GLU A 476 27.65 12.84 -25.99
N LYS A 477 28.40 11.82 -26.43
CA LYS A 477 29.83 11.94 -26.68
C LYS A 477 30.13 12.99 -27.75
N VAL A 478 29.41 12.95 -28.87
CA VAL A 478 29.60 13.91 -29.99
C VAL A 478 29.26 15.34 -29.51
N ARG A 479 28.29 15.54 -28.63
CA ARG A 479 27.97 16.85 -28.05
C ARG A 479 29.11 17.39 -27.21
N ILE A 480 29.64 16.56 -26.32
CA ILE A 480 30.78 16.96 -25.47
C ILE A 480 32.01 17.30 -26.32
N GLU A 481 32.31 16.49 -27.34
CA GLU A 481 33.42 16.75 -28.26
C GLU A 481 33.20 18.04 -29.06
N LYS A 482 31.99 18.31 -29.51
CA LYS A 482 31.63 19.56 -30.21
C LYS A 482 31.83 20.79 -29.32
N GLU A 483 31.37 20.75 -28.07
CA GLU A 483 31.58 21.85 -27.13
C GLU A 483 33.08 22.10 -26.85
N SER A 484 33.85 21.02 -26.71
CA SER A 484 35.29 21.08 -26.54
C SER A 484 35.98 21.69 -27.78
N ALA A 485 35.60 21.31 -29.02
CA ALA A 485 36.12 21.86 -30.26
C ALA A 485 35.77 23.34 -30.43
N ILE A 486 34.58 23.79 -30.02
CA ILE A 486 34.18 25.20 -30.03
C ILE A 486 35.03 25.99 -29.03
N THR A 487 35.28 25.49 -27.83
CA THR A 487 36.10 26.15 -26.80
C THR A 487 37.55 26.29 -27.25
N GLN A 488 38.05 25.33 -28.01
CA GLN A 488 39.41 25.35 -28.58
C GLN A 488 39.49 26.10 -29.92
N GLN A 489 38.41 26.75 -30.40
CA GLN A 489 38.35 27.52 -31.64
C GLN A 489 38.63 26.68 -32.91
N MET A 490 38.43 25.34 -32.86
CA MET A 490 38.59 24.41 -33.97
C MET A 490 37.30 24.33 -34.79
N TYR A 491 36.98 25.39 -35.53
CA TYR A 491 35.70 25.55 -36.21
C TYR A 491 35.41 24.50 -37.28
N GLU A 492 36.41 24.03 -38.04
CA GLU A 492 36.27 22.96 -39.01
C GLU A 492 35.84 21.65 -38.33
N ARG A 493 36.47 21.30 -37.20
CA ARG A 493 36.15 20.11 -36.41
C ARG A 493 34.76 20.20 -35.80
N ALA A 494 34.39 21.39 -35.31
CA ALA A 494 33.06 21.65 -34.73
C ALA A 494 31.95 21.50 -35.79
N ALA A 495 32.23 21.86 -37.07
CA ALA A 495 31.29 21.65 -38.20
C ALA A 495 31.09 20.16 -38.52
N GLU A 496 32.17 19.37 -38.58
CA GLU A 496 32.09 17.91 -38.78
C GLU A 496 31.27 17.22 -37.67
N LEU A 497 31.51 17.59 -36.41
CA LEU A 497 30.81 17.04 -35.27
C LEU A 497 29.33 17.44 -35.23
N ARG A 498 28.97 18.63 -35.74
CA ARG A 498 27.59 19.06 -35.87
C ARG A 498 26.84 18.23 -36.95
N ASP A 499 27.52 17.91 -38.07
CA ASP A 499 26.94 17.04 -39.08
C ASP A 499 26.79 15.59 -38.57
N ALA A 500 27.72 15.12 -37.74
CA ALA A 500 27.61 13.81 -37.07
C ALA A 500 26.44 13.78 -36.05
N GLU A 501 26.31 14.82 -35.26
CA GLU A 501 25.19 14.98 -34.30
C GLU A 501 23.85 14.92 -35.01
N ARG A 502 23.72 15.65 -36.13
CA ARG A 502 22.49 15.66 -36.92
C ARG A 502 22.13 14.29 -37.46
N LYS A 503 23.10 13.54 -37.99
CA LYS A 503 22.89 12.17 -38.48
C LYS A 503 22.42 11.21 -37.39
N LEU A 504 23.05 11.27 -36.22
CA LEU A 504 22.66 10.46 -35.06
C LEU A 504 21.27 10.83 -34.55
N GLN A 505 20.91 12.10 -34.62
CA GLN A 505 19.59 12.59 -34.24
C GLN A 505 18.49 12.11 -35.21
N GLU A 506 18.78 12.16 -36.54
CA GLU A 506 17.88 11.63 -37.56
C GLU A 506 17.72 10.10 -37.43
N GLN A 507 18.78 9.37 -37.08
CA GLN A 507 18.71 7.92 -36.80
C GLN A 507 17.85 7.63 -35.54
N LEU A 508 18.03 8.39 -34.48
CA LEU A 508 17.25 8.25 -33.25
C LEU A 508 15.76 8.52 -33.49
N ASP A 509 15.45 9.57 -34.26
CA ASP A 509 14.07 9.92 -34.58
C ASP A 509 13.44 8.89 -35.56
N GLY A 510 14.21 8.32 -36.46
CA GLY A 510 13.80 7.23 -37.32
C GLY A 510 13.46 5.95 -36.53
N GLU A 511 14.31 5.59 -35.58
CA GLU A 511 14.06 4.46 -34.66
C GLU A 511 12.85 4.70 -33.76
N ARG A 512 12.69 5.91 -33.24
CA ARG A 512 11.51 6.31 -32.45
C ARG A 512 10.21 6.29 -33.27
N GLN A 513 10.27 6.69 -34.53
CA GLN A 513 9.12 6.60 -35.44
C GLN A 513 8.78 5.16 -35.83
N SER A 514 9.77 4.31 -36.09
CA SER A 514 9.55 2.89 -36.39
C SER A 514 8.97 2.14 -35.21
N GLN A 515 9.37 2.49 -33.97
CA GLN A 515 8.74 1.97 -32.75
C GLN A 515 7.30 2.49 -32.52
N ARG A 516 7.04 3.78 -32.81
CA ARG A 516 5.68 4.33 -32.74
C ARG A 516 4.76 3.74 -33.81
N SER A 517 5.25 3.43 -34.99
CA SER A 517 4.48 2.76 -36.05
C SER A 517 4.35 1.25 -35.85
N GLY A 518 5.32 0.59 -35.20
CA GLY A 518 5.24 -0.82 -34.77
C GLY A 518 4.47 -1.05 -33.46
N SER A 519 4.36 -0.03 -32.63
CA SER A 519 3.63 -0.03 -31.34
C SER A 519 2.13 0.26 -31.48
N SER A 520 1.59 0.24 -32.71
CA SER A 520 0.13 0.32 -32.97
C SER A 520 -0.60 -1.00 -32.66
N SER A 521 0.10 -2.10 -32.33
CA SER A 521 -0.54 -3.27 -31.73
C SER A 521 -0.86 -2.92 -30.28
N LYS A 522 -2.13 -2.81 -29.94
CA LYS A 522 -2.59 -2.65 -28.56
C LYS A 522 -1.92 -3.72 -27.71
N LEU A 523 -1.15 -3.30 -26.70
CA LEU A 523 -0.57 -4.22 -25.72
C LEU A 523 -1.70 -4.99 -25.08
N THR A 524 -1.61 -6.31 -25.08
CA THR A 524 -2.62 -7.20 -24.50
C THR A 524 -1.99 -8.09 -23.43
N VAL A 525 -2.67 -8.25 -22.33
CA VAL A 525 -2.31 -9.23 -21.30
C VAL A 525 -2.97 -10.56 -21.64
N SER A 526 -2.17 -11.59 -21.75
CA SER A 526 -2.58 -12.96 -22.07
C SER A 526 -2.58 -13.86 -20.83
N GLU A 527 -3.13 -15.07 -20.95
CA GLU A 527 -3.00 -16.12 -19.93
C GLU A 527 -1.54 -16.44 -19.59
N GLU A 528 -0.65 -16.42 -20.58
CA GLU A 528 0.77 -16.70 -20.40
C GLU A 528 1.46 -15.67 -19.51
N ASP A 529 1.13 -14.37 -19.66
CA ASP A 529 1.68 -13.30 -18.84
C ASP A 529 1.28 -13.46 -17.38
N VAL A 530 0.04 -13.82 -17.13
CA VAL A 530 -0.48 -14.12 -15.80
C VAL A 530 0.23 -15.34 -15.21
N ALA A 531 0.39 -16.41 -15.99
CA ALA A 531 1.09 -17.61 -15.55
C ALA A 531 2.57 -17.34 -15.21
N GLU A 532 3.24 -16.41 -15.94
CA GLU A 532 4.60 -15.99 -15.59
C GLU A 532 4.69 -15.27 -14.24
N VAL A 533 3.71 -14.43 -13.91
CA VAL A 533 3.67 -13.77 -12.61
C VAL A 533 3.45 -14.79 -11.49
N VAL A 534 2.50 -15.70 -11.65
CA VAL A 534 2.29 -16.79 -10.67
C VAL A 534 3.55 -17.63 -10.51
N ALA A 535 4.26 -17.93 -11.62
CA ALA A 535 5.53 -18.64 -11.57
C ALA A 535 6.60 -17.88 -10.77
N SER A 536 6.65 -16.55 -10.90
CA SER A 536 7.60 -15.71 -10.14
C SER A 536 7.27 -15.68 -8.64
N TRP A 537 6.00 -15.67 -8.25
CA TRP A 537 5.57 -15.64 -6.85
C TRP A 537 5.75 -16.99 -6.16
N THR A 538 5.42 -18.07 -6.88
CA THR A 538 5.39 -19.43 -6.31
C THR A 538 6.68 -20.22 -6.57
N ASN A 539 7.57 -19.70 -7.42
CA ASN A 539 8.74 -20.41 -7.96
C ASN A 539 8.38 -21.71 -8.70
N ILE A 540 7.14 -21.84 -9.19
CA ILE A 540 6.68 -23.00 -9.96
C ILE A 540 6.81 -22.65 -11.44
N PRO A 541 7.53 -23.42 -12.27
CA PRO A 541 7.71 -23.13 -13.70
C PRO A 541 6.44 -23.44 -14.50
N LEU A 542 5.42 -22.55 -14.39
CA LEU A 542 4.10 -22.75 -15.00
C LEU A 542 4.12 -22.80 -16.53
N ARG A 543 5.07 -22.12 -17.20
CA ARG A 543 5.26 -22.25 -18.67
C ARG A 543 5.53 -23.68 -19.14
N LYS A 544 6.03 -24.55 -18.25
CA LYS A 544 6.30 -25.94 -18.55
C LYS A 544 5.12 -26.86 -18.26
N LEU A 545 4.04 -26.33 -17.64
CA LEU A 545 2.92 -27.13 -17.13
C LEU A 545 1.77 -27.33 -18.12
N THR A 546 1.59 -26.42 -19.12
CA THR A 546 0.41 -26.46 -20.00
C THR A 546 0.52 -27.44 -21.16
N GLU A 547 1.64 -27.47 -21.90
CA GLU A 547 1.82 -28.44 -23.02
C GLU A 547 2.91 -29.49 -22.76
N GLY A 548 3.92 -29.12 -21.95
CA GLY A 548 5.05 -30.02 -21.64
C GLY A 548 4.76 -31.01 -20.52
N GLU A 549 3.78 -30.77 -19.63
CA GLU A 549 3.52 -31.61 -18.46
C GLU A 549 3.02 -33.00 -18.87
N SER A 550 2.08 -33.08 -19.80
CA SER A 550 1.58 -34.36 -20.29
C SER A 550 2.69 -35.19 -20.97
N LYS A 551 3.55 -34.56 -21.75
CA LYS A 551 4.69 -35.23 -22.40
C LYS A 551 5.76 -35.65 -21.37
N ARG A 552 6.07 -34.79 -20.40
CA ARG A 552 7.02 -35.11 -19.32
C ARG A 552 6.52 -36.24 -18.41
N LEU A 553 5.24 -36.23 -18.06
CA LEU A 553 4.63 -37.29 -17.25
C LEU A 553 4.62 -38.65 -17.99
N ILE A 554 4.52 -38.63 -19.34
CA ILE A 554 4.65 -39.87 -20.13
C ILE A 554 6.05 -40.42 -20.03
N HIS A 555 7.09 -39.58 -20.10
CA HIS A 555 8.51 -39.96 -20.03
C HIS A 555 9.13 -39.88 -18.61
N LEU A 556 8.29 -39.80 -17.56
CA LEU A 556 8.77 -39.62 -16.18
C LEU A 556 9.65 -40.77 -15.73
N GLU A 557 9.38 -42.00 -16.17
CA GLU A 557 10.19 -43.21 -15.85
C GLU A 557 11.59 -43.06 -16.41
N GLU A 558 11.71 -42.65 -17.68
CA GLU A 558 13.00 -42.44 -18.36
C GLU A 558 13.83 -41.36 -17.65
N ALA A 559 13.20 -40.24 -17.31
CA ALA A 559 13.83 -39.12 -16.63
C ALA A 559 14.29 -39.51 -15.19
N LEU A 560 13.52 -40.32 -14.47
CA LEU A 560 13.94 -40.82 -13.16
C LEU A 560 15.11 -41.79 -13.28
N HIS A 561 15.17 -42.60 -14.35
CA HIS A 561 16.26 -43.54 -14.61
C HIS A 561 17.59 -42.90 -15.02
N GLU A 562 17.56 -41.61 -15.50
CA GLU A 562 18.78 -40.84 -15.73
C GLU A 562 19.62 -40.68 -14.45
N ARG A 563 18.96 -40.53 -13.29
CA ARG A 563 19.63 -40.37 -11.99
C ARG A 563 19.64 -41.64 -11.14
N VAL A 564 18.61 -42.47 -11.23
CA VAL A 564 18.45 -43.69 -10.39
C VAL A 564 18.67 -44.91 -11.26
N VAL A 565 19.85 -45.47 -11.15
CA VAL A 565 20.22 -46.72 -11.87
C VAL A 565 19.66 -47.93 -11.13
N GLY A 566 18.91 -48.76 -11.82
CA GLY A 566 18.21 -49.88 -11.23
C GLY A 566 16.88 -49.48 -10.60
N GLN A 567 16.36 -50.25 -9.65
CA GLN A 567 15.10 -50.00 -8.91
C GLN A 567 13.86 -49.84 -9.83
N ASN A 568 13.81 -50.55 -10.96
CA ASN A 568 12.76 -50.39 -11.99
C ASN A 568 11.35 -50.49 -11.41
N ALA A 569 11.09 -51.47 -10.54
CA ALA A 569 9.77 -51.65 -9.93
C ALA A 569 9.33 -50.46 -9.07
N ALA A 570 10.28 -49.85 -8.35
CA ALA A 570 9.98 -48.65 -7.51
C ALA A 570 9.75 -47.43 -8.36
N VAL A 571 10.56 -47.17 -9.39
CA VAL A 571 10.42 -46.05 -10.33
C VAL A 571 9.09 -46.16 -11.07
N ASP A 572 8.73 -47.34 -11.62
CA ASP A 572 7.47 -47.58 -12.30
C ASP A 572 6.26 -47.35 -11.38
N ALA A 573 6.31 -47.83 -10.14
CA ALA A 573 5.22 -47.64 -9.18
C ALA A 573 5.00 -46.18 -8.84
N VAL A 574 6.06 -45.42 -8.61
CA VAL A 574 6.02 -43.97 -8.34
C VAL A 574 5.48 -43.21 -9.55
N ALA A 575 6.02 -43.46 -10.75
CA ALA A 575 5.60 -42.81 -11.97
C ALA A 575 4.13 -43.06 -12.30
N LYS A 576 3.65 -44.32 -12.16
CA LYS A 576 2.23 -44.66 -12.34
C LYS A 576 1.29 -43.97 -11.35
N ALA A 577 1.71 -43.88 -10.08
CA ALA A 577 0.92 -43.21 -9.05
C ALA A 577 0.80 -41.71 -9.32
N ILE A 578 1.91 -41.07 -9.68
CA ILE A 578 1.94 -39.64 -10.03
C ILE A 578 1.09 -39.35 -11.28
N ARG A 579 1.21 -40.16 -12.34
CA ARG A 579 0.38 -40.03 -13.53
C ARG A 579 -1.12 -40.12 -13.23
N ARG A 580 -1.54 -41.10 -12.41
CA ARG A 580 -2.95 -41.23 -11.98
C ARG A 580 -3.43 -39.97 -11.22
N ALA A 581 -2.62 -39.49 -10.31
CA ALA A 581 -2.98 -38.31 -9.53
C ALA A 581 -3.14 -37.06 -10.40
N ARG A 582 -2.25 -36.85 -11.37
CA ARG A 582 -2.28 -35.71 -12.29
C ARG A 582 -3.37 -35.81 -13.35
N ALA A 583 -3.75 -37.03 -13.74
CA ALA A 583 -4.90 -37.27 -14.64
C ALA A 583 -6.26 -37.07 -13.96
N GLY A 584 -6.32 -36.63 -12.71
CA GLY A 584 -7.55 -36.35 -11.99
C GLY A 584 -8.21 -37.53 -11.29
N PHE A 585 -7.61 -38.72 -11.32
CA PHE A 585 -8.10 -39.93 -10.65
C PHE A 585 -7.72 -40.03 -9.16
N LYS A 586 -7.35 -38.90 -8.54
CA LYS A 586 -7.11 -38.83 -7.09
C LYS A 586 -8.33 -38.28 -6.36
N ASP A 587 -8.45 -38.64 -5.09
CA ASP A 587 -9.34 -37.98 -4.15
C ASP A 587 -8.93 -36.50 -3.99
N LYS A 588 -9.89 -35.59 -4.12
CA LYS A 588 -9.64 -34.13 -4.04
C LYS A 588 -9.00 -33.71 -2.72
N ASN A 589 -9.20 -34.48 -1.67
CA ASN A 589 -8.74 -34.16 -0.32
C ASN A 589 -7.40 -34.79 0.06
N ARG A 590 -6.78 -35.61 -0.78
CA ARG A 590 -5.52 -36.31 -0.45
C ARG A 590 -4.30 -35.67 -1.12
N PRO A 591 -3.08 -35.86 -0.60
CA PRO A 591 -1.84 -35.49 -1.26
C PRO A 591 -1.71 -36.04 -2.69
N VAL A 592 -0.81 -35.48 -3.52
CA VAL A 592 -0.54 -35.99 -4.88
C VAL A 592 -0.12 -37.45 -4.86
N GLY A 593 0.70 -37.83 -3.87
CA GLY A 593 1.13 -39.21 -3.65
C GLY A 593 1.71 -39.36 -2.26
N SER A 594 1.49 -40.53 -1.67
CA SER A 594 2.11 -40.94 -0.40
C SER A 594 2.80 -42.25 -0.61
N PHE A 595 4.13 -42.27 -0.39
CA PHE A 595 4.98 -43.44 -0.67
C PHE A 595 5.76 -43.85 0.58
N LEU A 596 5.89 -45.16 0.76
CA LEU A 596 6.77 -45.72 1.77
C LEU A 596 7.89 -46.48 1.07
N PHE A 597 9.13 -46.00 1.19
CA PHE A 597 10.32 -46.64 0.63
C PHE A 597 10.97 -47.52 1.67
N LEU A 598 10.90 -48.82 1.47
CA LEU A 598 11.49 -49.83 2.35
C LEU A 598 12.79 -50.38 1.74
N GLY A 599 13.83 -50.51 2.53
CA GLY A 599 15.10 -51.13 2.10
C GLY A 599 16.30 -50.68 2.91
N PRO A 600 17.45 -51.34 2.75
CA PRO A 600 18.68 -51.00 3.48
C PRO A 600 19.20 -49.62 3.11
N THR A 601 20.15 -49.10 3.88
CA THR A 601 20.81 -47.81 3.58
C THR A 601 21.63 -47.93 2.28
N GLY A 602 21.72 -46.82 1.52
CA GLY A 602 22.52 -46.73 0.30
C GLY A 602 21.87 -47.26 -0.99
N VAL A 603 20.62 -47.74 -0.97
CA VAL A 603 19.95 -48.29 -2.17
C VAL A 603 19.29 -47.21 -3.07
N GLY A 604 19.45 -45.92 -2.74
CA GLY A 604 18.96 -44.82 -3.58
C GLY A 604 17.60 -44.21 -3.16
N LYS A 605 17.06 -44.53 -1.96
CA LYS A 605 15.77 -44.00 -1.48
C LYS A 605 15.70 -42.45 -1.52
N THR A 606 16.70 -41.77 -0.97
CA THR A 606 16.79 -40.30 -0.93
C THR A 606 17.06 -39.74 -2.31
N GLU A 607 17.84 -40.40 -3.15
CA GLU A 607 18.16 -39.98 -4.50
C GLU A 607 16.92 -40.03 -5.41
N LEU A 608 16.07 -41.05 -5.28
CA LEU A 608 14.79 -41.13 -5.97
C LEU A 608 13.86 -39.98 -5.56
N ALA A 609 13.85 -39.59 -4.28
CA ALA A 609 13.06 -38.46 -3.80
C ALA A 609 13.57 -37.15 -4.39
N LYS A 610 14.88 -36.94 -4.52
CA LYS A 610 15.49 -35.78 -5.18
C LYS A 610 15.17 -35.71 -6.66
N ALA A 611 15.36 -36.83 -7.38
CA ALA A 611 15.01 -36.91 -8.79
C ALA A 611 13.52 -36.63 -9.04
N LEU A 612 12.66 -37.11 -8.14
CA LEU A 612 11.22 -36.84 -8.22
C LEU A 612 10.91 -35.34 -8.01
N ALA A 613 11.53 -34.67 -7.04
CA ALA A 613 11.36 -33.23 -6.80
C ALA A 613 11.77 -32.40 -8.01
N GLU A 614 12.92 -32.70 -8.60
CA GLU A 614 13.43 -32.04 -9.79
C GLU A 614 12.49 -32.21 -11.02
N ASN A 615 12.03 -33.46 -11.25
CA ASN A 615 11.17 -33.75 -12.37
C ASN A 615 9.75 -33.18 -12.25
N LEU A 616 9.17 -33.17 -11.03
CA LEU A 616 7.81 -32.68 -10.79
C LEU A 616 7.74 -31.15 -10.63
N PHE A 617 8.71 -30.57 -9.96
CA PHE A 617 8.67 -29.15 -9.57
C PHE A 617 9.79 -28.33 -10.20
N GLY A 618 10.69 -28.95 -10.97
CA GLY A 618 11.74 -28.27 -11.73
C GLY A 618 12.96 -27.82 -10.92
N ASP A 619 12.98 -28.07 -9.61
CA ASP A 619 14.11 -27.75 -8.72
C ASP A 619 14.26 -28.82 -7.65
N GLU A 620 15.49 -29.28 -7.45
CA GLU A 620 15.85 -30.23 -6.35
C GLU A 620 15.56 -29.59 -4.96
N ARG A 621 15.60 -28.26 -4.85
CA ARG A 621 15.26 -27.52 -3.62
C ARG A 621 13.79 -27.63 -3.22
N ALA A 622 12.92 -28.14 -4.09
CA ALA A 622 11.54 -28.48 -3.74
C ALA A 622 11.46 -29.72 -2.84
N LEU A 623 12.58 -30.44 -2.61
CA LEU A 623 12.68 -31.50 -1.60
C LEU A 623 12.88 -30.89 -0.20
N ILE A 624 11.94 -31.16 0.70
CA ILE A 624 12.00 -30.80 2.11
C ILE A 624 12.27 -32.09 2.91
N ARG A 625 13.40 -32.16 3.56
CA ARG A 625 13.80 -33.36 4.32
C ARG A 625 13.66 -33.11 5.81
N PHE A 626 13.01 -34.06 6.49
CA PHE A 626 12.94 -34.17 7.95
C PHE A 626 13.53 -35.50 8.37
N ASP A 627 14.53 -35.46 9.25
CA ASP A 627 15.11 -36.66 9.86
C ASP A 627 14.29 -37.00 11.10
N MET A 628 13.61 -38.14 11.08
CA MET A 628 12.72 -38.55 12.17
C MET A 628 13.46 -38.96 13.42
N SER A 629 14.79 -39.17 13.36
CA SER A 629 15.60 -39.35 14.54
C SER A 629 15.65 -38.12 15.47
N GLU A 630 15.36 -36.94 14.96
CA GLU A 630 15.23 -35.71 15.76
C GLU A 630 13.88 -35.62 16.49
N TYR A 631 12.90 -36.47 16.11
CA TYR A 631 11.51 -36.41 16.61
C TYR A 631 11.12 -37.70 17.36
N MET A 632 12.06 -38.24 18.13
CA MET A 632 11.85 -39.44 18.95
C MET A 632 11.05 -39.17 20.23
N GLU A 633 11.10 -37.94 20.75
CA GLU A 633 10.48 -37.57 22.02
C GLU A 633 9.19 -36.80 21.80
N LYS A 634 8.24 -36.93 22.73
CA LYS A 634 6.92 -36.33 22.63
C LYS A 634 6.96 -34.78 22.48
N HIS A 635 7.88 -34.12 23.18
CA HIS A 635 8.01 -32.66 23.10
C HIS A 635 8.63 -32.19 21.77
N THR A 636 9.37 -33.03 21.06
CA THR A 636 9.94 -32.70 19.75
C THR A 636 8.88 -32.75 18.62
N THR A 637 7.82 -33.56 18.80
CA THR A 637 6.72 -33.63 17.81
C THR A 637 5.96 -32.33 17.70
N SER A 638 5.81 -31.56 18.78
CA SER A 638 5.21 -30.24 18.75
C SER A 638 5.98 -29.22 17.92
N ARG A 639 7.30 -29.43 17.68
CA ARG A 639 8.08 -28.58 16.77
C ARG A 639 7.68 -28.73 15.31
N LEU A 640 7.09 -29.89 14.91
CA LEU A 640 6.57 -30.08 13.54
C LEU A 640 5.32 -29.22 13.26
N VAL A 641 4.43 -29.09 14.25
CA VAL A 641 3.11 -28.46 14.10
C VAL A 641 3.07 -27.07 14.77
N GLY A 642 3.97 -26.79 15.71
CA GLY A 642 3.96 -25.62 16.58
C GLY A 642 3.46 -25.94 17.98
N ALA A 643 3.97 -25.21 18.97
CA ALA A 643 3.56 -25.36 20.35
C ALA A 643 2.12 -24.83 20.58
N PRO A 644 1.31 -25.49 21.43
CA PRO A 644 0.00 -24.96 21.78
C PRO A 644 0.10 -23.65 22.60
N PRO A 645 -0.97 -22.85 22.66
CA PRO A 645 -1.01 -21.61 23.41
C PRO A 645 -0.56 -21.80 24.89
N GLY A 646 0.35 -20.93 25.33
CA GLY A 646 0.85 -20.95 26.71
C GLY A 646 2.13 -21.78 26.94
N TYR A 647 2.65 -22.43 25.90
CA TYR A 647 3.93 -23.13 25.98
C TYR A 647 5.07 -22.33 25.33
N VAL A 648 6.30 -22.56 25.81
CA VAL A 648 7.51 -21.94 25.23
C VAL A 648 7.65 -22.35 23.76
N GLY A 649 7.85 -21.37 22.87
CA GLY A 649 7.92 -21.59 21.42
C GLY A 649 6.58 -21.45 20.67
N TYR A 650 5.52 -20.93 21.31
CA TYR A 650 4.22 -20.67 20.64
C TYR A 650 4.34 -19.67 19.47
N GLU A 651 5.22 -18.67 19.59
CA GLU A 651 5.46 -17.69 18.53
C GLU A 651 6.30 -18.25 17.37
N GLU A 652 7.07 -19.32 17.64
CA GLU A 652 7.79 -20.07 16.62
C GLU A 652 6.80 -21.02 15.94
N GLY A 653 6.44 -20.78 14.68
CA GLY A 653 5.56 -21.65 13.92
C GLY A 653 6.09 -23.09 13.81
N GLY A 654 5.23 -24.04 13.41
CA GLY A 654 5.65 -25.43 13.23
C GLY A 654 6.58 -25.61 12.03
N GLN A 655 7.69 -26.34 12.21
CA GLN A 655 8.70 -26.52 11.17
C GLN A 655 8.12 -27.15 9.88
N LEU A 656 7.24 -28.15 10.01
CA LEU A 656 6.58 -28.78 8.87
C LEU A 656 5.49 -27.88 8.29
N THR A 657 4.63 -27.34 9.15
CA THR A 657 3.46 -26.55 8.73
C THR A 657 3.88 -25.24 8.07
N ASP A 658 4.86 -24.51 8.60
CA ASP A 658 5.32 -23.25 8.02
C ASP A 658 6.03 -23.43 6.68
N VAL A 659 6.83 -24.48 6.55
CA VAL A 659 7.55 -24.74 5.29
C VAL A 659 6.56 -25.14 4.19
N VAL A 660 5.59 -26.01 4.49
CA VAL A 660 4.57 -26.42 3.51
C VAL A 660 3.62 -25.27 3.15
N ARG A 661 3.27 -24.42 4.11
CA ARG A 661 2.49 -23.22 3.83
C ARG A 661 3.19 -22.27 2.85
N ARG A 662 4.52 -22.09 3.01
CA ARG A 662 5.33 -21.27 2.10
C ARG A 662 5.62 -21.96 0.75
N ARG A 663 5.68 -23.31 0.73
CA ARG A 663 6.00 -24.12 -0.45
C ARG A 663 5.03 -25.29 -0.56
N PRO A 664 3.78 -25.06 -0.97
CA PRO A 664 2.78 -26.13 -1.03
C PRO A 664 3.07 -27.17 -2.11
N TYR A 665 3.87 -26.81 -3.11
CA TYR A 665 4.33 -27.70 -4.18
C TYR A 665 5.73 -28.21 -3.85
N SER A 666 5.81 -29.27 -3.05
CA SER A 666 7.07 -29.83 -2.58
C SER A 666 6.99 -31.35 -2.40
N VAL A 667 8.16 -31.98 -2.40
CA VAL A 667 8.33 -33.37 -1.97
C VAL A 667 8.77 -33.34 -0.51
N ILE A 668 7.98 -33.90 0.37
CA ILE A 668 8.26 -33.98 1.80
C ILE A 668 8.85 -35.38 2.05
N LEU A 669 10.13 -35.43 2.42
CA LEU A 669 10.82 -36.65 2.77
C LEU A 669 10.94 -36.77 4.28
N LEU A 670 10.28 -37.78 4.84
CA LEU A 670 10.38 -38.16 6.24
C LEU A 670 11.34 -39.37 6.33
N ASP A 671 12.58 -39.06 6.67
CA ASP A 671 13.65 -40.08 6.67
C ASP A 671 13.65 -40.84 7.99
N GLU A 672 13.87 -42.15 7.94
CA GLU A 672 13.92 -43.07 9.08
C GLU A 672 12.65 -43.05 9.97
N ILE A 673 11.49 -43.16 9.33
CA ILE A 673 10.18 -43.03 9.98
C ILE A 673 9.98 -43.96 11.18
N GLU A 674 10.66 -45.13 11.21
CA GLU A 674 10.62 -46.05 12.32
C GLU A 674 11.18 -45.50 13.64
N LYS A 675 11.94 -44.39 13.58
CA LYS A 675 12.47 -43.73 14.77
C LYS A 675 11.54 -42.68 15.35
N ALA A 676 10.52 -42.29 14.60
CA ALA A 676 9.59 -41.23 15.01
C ALA A 676 8.76 -41.65 16.23
N HIS A 677 8.42 -40.66 17.06
CA HIS A 677 7.45 -40.85 18.15
C HIS A 677 6.07 -41.26 17.60
N PRO A 678 5.29 -42.13 18.28
CA PRO A 678 3.95 -42.54 17.82
C PRO A 678 3.00 -41.38 17.46
N ASP A 679 3.10 -40.25 18.11
CA ASP A 679 2.26 -39.05 17.81
C ASP A 679 2.51 -38.49 16.39
N VAL A 680 3.70 -38.71 15.82
CA VAL A 680 4.00 -38.33 14.42
C VAL A 680 3.12 -39.10 13.44
N PHE A 681 2.87 -40.40 13.71
CA PHE A 681 1.99 -41.22 12.86
C PHE A 681 0.55 -40.70 12.87
N ASN A 682 0.06 -40.16 13.98
CA ASN A 682 -1.27 -39.53 14.07
C ASN A 682 -1.37 -38.28 13.18
N LEU A 683 -0.31 -37.45 13.14
CA LEU A 683 -0.23 -36.29 12.25
C LEU A 683 -0.21 -36.73 10.78
N LEU A 684 0.57 -37.77 10.47
CA LEU A 684 0.66 -38.30 9.10
C LEU A 684 -0.68 -38.90 8.63
N LEU A 685 -1.43 -39.57 9.50
CA LEU A 685 -2.77 -40.08 9.17
C LEU A 685 -3.68 -38.94 8.76
N GLN A 686 -3.70 -37.83 9.52
CA GLN A 686 -4.50 -36.66 9.19
C GLN A 686 -4.08 -36.04 7.83
N ILE A 687 -2.78 -35.95 7.57
CA ILE A 687 -2.27 -35.44 6.29
C ILE A 687 -2.66 -36.38 5.13
N MET A 688 -2.52 -37.70 5.29
CA MET A 688 -2.79 -38.68 4.22
C MET A 688 -4.27 -38.86 3.94
N GLU A 689 -5.15 -38.70 4.93
CA GLU A 689 -6.61 -38.85 4.77
C GLU A 689 -7.29 -37.55 4.37
N ASP A 690 -7.05 -36.48 5.12
CA ASP A 690 -7.72 -35.19 4.95
C ASP A 690 -6.93 -34.21 4.05
N GLY A 691 -5.64 -34.49 3.77
CA GLY A 691 -4.75 -33.60 3.01
C GLY A 691 -4.49 -32.23 3.67
N ARG A 692 -4.74 -32.15 4.97
CA ARG A 692 -4.59 -30.89 5.74
C ARG A 692 -4.08 -31.18 7.14
N LEU A 693 -3.40 -30.20 7.73
CA LEU A 693 -2.94 -30.25 9.11
C LEU A 693 -3.20 -28.89 9.77
N THR A 694 -3.75 -28.92 10.99
CA THR A 694 -3.95 -27.69 11.77
C THR A 694 -2.72 -27.44 12.64
N ASP A 695 -2.13 -26.22 12.52
CA ASP A 695 -0.97 -25.84 13.31
C ASP A 695 -1.33 -25.48 14.76
N GLY A 696 -0.31 -25.27 15.61
CA GLY A 696 -0.50 -24.88 17.01
C GLY A 696 -1.18 -23.53 17.21
N GLN A 697 -1.27 -22.71 16.17
CA GLN A 697 -1.95 -21.41 16.15
C GLN A 697 -3.40 -21.50 15.62
N GLY A 698 -3.87 -22.74 15.31
CA GLY A 698 -5.23 -22.97 14.78
C GLY A 698 -5.38 -22.75 13.28
N ARG A 699 -4.30 -22.50 12.54
CA ARG A 699 -4.33 -22.31 11.08
C ARG A 699 -4.28 -23.66 10.39
N THR A 700 -5.07 -23.84 9.35
CA THR A 700 -5.10 -25.05 8.54
C THR A 700 -4.11 -24.94 7.38
N VAL A 701 -3.17 -25.87 7.28
CA VAL A 701 -2.17 -25.97 6.21
C VAL A 701 -2.57 -27.07 5.24
N ASP A 702 -2.56 -26.78 3.94
CA ASP A 702 -2.98 -27.69 2.87
C ASP A 702 -1.78 -28.47 2.32
N PHE A 703 -1.91 -29.82 2.31
CA PHE A 703 -0.91 -30.76 1.79
C PHE A 703 -1.34 -31.41 0.46
N LYS A 704 -2.49 -31.01 -0.11
CA LYS A 704 -3.05 -31.66 -1.31
C LYS A 704 -2.14 -31.59 -2.53
N ASN A 705 -1.25 -30.60 -2.59
CA ASN A 705 -0.30 -30.40 -3.68
C ASN A 705 1.09 -30.99 -3.40
N ALA A 706 1.31 -31.51 -2.19
CA ALA A 706 2.57 -32.11 -1.80
C ALA A 706 2.64 -33.61 -2.16
N VAL A 707 3.87 -34.12 -2.32
CA VAL A 707 4.18 -35.54 -2.39
C VAL A 707 4.85 -35.91 -1.09
N ILE A 708 4.34 -36.93 -0.41
CA ILE A 708 4.88 -37.40 0.86
C ILE A 708 5.67 -38.71 0.62
N ILE A 709 6.93 -38.74 1.02
CA ILE A 709 7.80 -39.90 0.95
C ILE A 709 8.30 -40.20 2.35
N MET A 710 8.04 -41.41 2.82
CA MET A 710 8.56 -41.94 4.06
C MET A 710 9.64 -42.98 3.72
N THR A 711 10.78 -42.94 4.38
CA THR A 711 11.79 -43.99 4.23
C THR A 711 11.89 -44.82 5.50
N SER A 712 12.14 -46.10 5.35
CA SER A 712 12.40 -46.98 6.49
C SER A 712 13.43 -48.04 6.17
N ASN A 713 14.19 -48.38 7.17
CA ASN A 713 15.14 -49.50 7.16
C ASN A 713 14.54 -50.74 7.83
N ALA A 714 13.26 -50.71 8.23
CA ALA A 714 12.57 -51.83 8.83
C ALA A 714 12.54 -53.01 7.85
N GLY A 715 12.80 -54.22 8.32
CA GLY A 715 12.89 -55.43 7.52
C GLY A 715 14.22 -55.64 6.77
N ALA A 716 15.13 -54.64 6.74
CA ALA A 716 16.43 -54.78 6.06
C ALA A 716 17.27 -55.93 6.62
N ARG A 717 17.21 -56.20 7.95
CA ARG A 717 17.87 -57.32 8.58
C ARG A 717 17.29 -58.67 8.12
N ALA A 718 15.98 -58.80 8.00
CA ALA A 718 15.32 -60.01 7.53
C ALA A 718 15.66 -60.33 6.06
N LEU A 719 15.89 -59.30 5.23
CA LEU A 719 16.35 -59.48 3.84
C LEU A 719 17.83 -59.82 3.73
N LEU A 720 18.66 -59.37 4.67
CA LEU A 720 20.08 -59.68 4.72
C LEU A 720 20.36 -61.06 5.33
N ASP A 721 19.54 -61.49 6.29
CA ASP A 721 19.66 -62.79 6.97
C ASP A 721 19.11 -63.98 6.14
N SER A 722 18.48 -63.70 4.98
CA SER A 722 17.92 -64.74 4.11
C SER A 722 18.90 -65.41 3.14
N LYS A 723 20.21 -65.30 3.35
CA LYS A 723 21.21 -66.18 2.66
C LYS A 723 21.60 -67.33 3.55
N PRO A 724 21.06 -68.54 3.36
CA PRO A 724 21.64 -69.70 3.96
C PRO A 724 22.97 -70.01 3.26
N LEU A 725 24.08 -69.90 3.98
CA LEU A 725 25.32 -70.49 3.63
C LEU A 725 25.15 -72.01 3.84
N GLY A 726 24.79 -72.72 2.77
CA GLY A 726 24.74 -74.20 2.83
C GLY A 726 23.76 -74.78 1.83
N PHE A 727 24.17 -75.69 1.05
CA PHE A 727 23.44 -76.55 0.13
C PHE A 727 22.07 -76.98 0.70
N ALA A 728 20.98 -76.48 0.18
CA ALA A 728 19.68 -77.08 0.40
C ALA A 728 18.83 -76.86 -0.87
N THR A 729 18.66 -77.97 -1.55
CA THR A 729 17.60 -78.23 -2.53
C THR A 729 16.23 -78.01 -1.86
N GLY A 730 15.43 -77.15 -2.42
CA GLY A 730 14.01 -77.02 -2.02
C GLY A 730 13.46 -75.64 -2.25
N GLU A 731 12.66 -75.49 -3.31
CA GLU A 731 11.79 -74.34 -3.58
C GLU A 731 10.96 -74.07 -2.36
N LYS A 732 11.10 -72.85 -1.78
CA LYS A 732 10.04 -72.24 -0.96
C LYS A 732 9.58 -70.96 -1.65
N GLN A 733 8.36 -71.01 -2.18
CA GLN A 733 7.60 -69.91 -2.58
C GLN A 733 7.57 -68.89 -1.41
N VAL A 734 8.01 -67.69 -1.67
CA VAL A 734 7.86 -66.52 -0.77
C VAL A 734 6.59 -65.81 -1.20
N ASN A 735 5.58 -65.85 -0.32
CA ASN A 735 4.40 -65.00 -0.41
C ASN A 735 4.73 -63.55 -0.06
#